data_e7d731ff74c781bb4eaa43effadba453
#
_entry.id   e7d731ff74c781bb4eaa43effadba453
#
_cell.length_a   1.000
_cell.length_b   1.000
_cell.length_c   1.000
_cell.angle_alpha   90.00
_cell.angle_beta   90.00
_cell.angle_gamma   90.00
#
_symmetry.space_group_name_H-M   'P 1'
#
loop_
_entity.id
_entity.type
_entity.pdbx_description
1 polymer ?
#
loop_
_entity_poly.entity_id
_entity_poly.type
_entity_poly.pdbx_seq_one_letter_code
_entity_poly.pdbx_strand_id
1 'polypeptide(L)'
;MPKGEKLIPINIEEAMKSAYIDYSMSVIVSRALPDVRDGLKPVHRRVLFGMSQLGLRSNSKYKKSAFIVGEVLGKYHPHGDSSVYDTMVRMAQDWSLRYMLVDGQGNFGSIDGDSPAAMRYTEARLKKISEDMVEDLDKDTVDFQLNYDDSLNEPTVLPTKIPSLLVNGASGIAVGMATNMPPHNLIEVIDGTVAFIDDNNIEIEELIKFVKAPDFPTGGVIYGYEGVKNAFHTGRGRVVMRGKAAFEEVNGRECIIVTEIPYQVNKADMIQKTAQLVNDKKIEGISNIRDESDRKGMRIVYVLKKDAIPNIVLNMLYKYTSLQSSFSVNNIALVNGRPMLLNLKEMIKYFVDHRHDVVVRRTKYDLKKAEERAHILDGLIIASDNIDKVIEIIKSSSNADNARENLIKEFSLSEIQAKAIVEMRLRQLTGLEQDKLRKEHAELLILIKDLKDILDNEDRRMQIIKDELIEIKERYGDERRSLIEFAGGELSIEDMIPDEKVVITISHAGYIKRTSLAEYKTQNRGGVGQKGSNTRSEDFLEYLFVGTNHQYMLFFTQKGKCFWMSVFDVPEGSKLSKGRALQNLINIEPDDKVKAFICTQDLKDEAYINSHYVIMCTKKGQVKKTSLEQYSRPRTNGINAITIKDDDELLEAKLTTGNSQVLISVKSGKCIRFEEGKTRPMGRNASGVRGIKLKDSSDEVVGMISVNDMDSDILVVSENGYGKRSSLEDYRITNRGGKGVKTISITEKTGSLVSIKNVSDGDDLMIINKSGIAIRMEVSDLRVMGRATQGVKLINIKDSDSIAAVAKVVLDEDDVQDIDSIEVIEEE
;
A
#
# COMPACT_ATOMS: atom_id res chain seq x y z
N MET A 1 28.26 -60.12 1.47
CA MET A 1 28.75 -58.89 2.14
C MET A 1 30.26 -58.97 2.31
N PRO A 2 31.00 -57.91 1.97
CA PRO A 2 32.46 -57.91 2.22
C PRO A 2 32.71 -58.01 3.73
N LYS A 3 33.69 -58.83 4.11
CA LYS A 3 34.10 -59.01 5.51
C LYS A 3 34.69 -57.68 6.01
N GLY A 4 33.95 -56.97 6.90
CA GLY A 4 34.41 -55.72 7.53
C GLY A 4 33.41 -54.55 7.46
N GLU A 5 32.29 -54.69 6.79
CA GLU A 5 31.25 -53.65 6.80
C GLU A 5 30.55 -53.56 8.16
N LYS A 6 30.62 -52.39 8.79
CA LYS A 6 29.90 -52.02 9.99
C LYS A 6 28.62 -51.32 9.59
N LEU A 7 27.47 -51.99 9.66
CA LEU A 7 26.16 -51.37 9.46
C LEU A 7 25.81 -50.51 10.68
N ILE A 8 25.70 -49.24 10.49
CA ILE A 8 25.20 -48.29 11.51
C ILE A 8 23.76 -47.96 11.13
N PRO A 9 22.73 -48.37 11.90
CA PRO A 9 21.35 -48.00 11.64
C PRO A 9 21.20 -46.51 11.94
N ILE A 10 20.76 -45.74 10.93
CA ILE A 10 20.41 -44.32 11.07
C ILE A 10 18.91 -44.17 10.94
N ASN A 11 18.27 -43.58 11.95
CA ASN A 11 16.87 -43.20 11.86
C ASN A 11 16.70 -42.07 10.85
N ILE A 12 15.92 -42.32 9.80
CA ILE A 12 15.75 -41.33 8.70
C ILE A 12 15.13 -40.04 9.21
N GLU A 13 14.25 -40.09 10.23
CA GLU A 13 13.66 -38.88 10.81
C GLU A 13 14.72 -38.02 11.52
N GLU A 14 15.61 -38.65 12.29
CA GLU A 14 16.68 -37.94 13.00
C GLU A 14 17.70 -37.38 12.02
N ALA A 15 18.09 -38.17 11.02
CA ALA A 15 19.01 -37.73 9.98
C ALA A 15 18.44 -36.55 9.16
N MET A 16 17.14 -36.60 8.80
CA MET A 16 16.48 -35.51 8.11
C MET A 16 16.35 -34.25 8.98
N LYS A 17 15.99 -34.40 10.25
CA LYS A 17 15.90 -33.26 11.20
C LYS A 17 17.24 -32.56 11.34
N SER A 18 18.33 -33.33 11.56
CA SER A 18 19.67 -32.77 11.67
C SER A 18 20.08 -32.06 10.38
N ALA A 19 19.97 -32.74 9.23
CA ALA A 19 20.33 -32.15 7.93
C ALA A 19 19.50 -30.90 7.59
N TYR A 20 18.19 -30.88 7.95
CA TYR A 20 17.35 -29.71 7.72
C TYR A 20 17.71 -28.54 8.64
N ILE A 21 18.05 -28.83 9.91
CA ILE A 21 18.52 -27.80 10.84
C ILE A 21 19.83 -27.20 10.35
N ASP A 22 20.80 -28.03 9.97
CA ASP A 22 22.10 -27.61 9.47
C ASP A 22 21.97 -26.77 8.20
N TYR A 23 21.13 -27.23 7.26
CA TYR A 23 20.80 -26.46 6.05
C TYR A 23 20.15 -25.13 6.39
N SER A 24 19.15 -25.13 7.28
CA SER A 24 18.43 -23.91 7.69
C SER A 24 19.37 -22.91 8.35
N MET A 25 20.24 -23.36 9.26
CA MET A 25 21.25 -22.53 9.90
C MET A 25 22.22 -21.95 8.87
N SER A 26 22.70 -22.77 7.93
CA SER A 26 23.57 -22.30 6.86
C SER A 26 22.89 -21.23 6.00
N VAL A 27 21.63 -21.42 5.60
CA VAL A 27 20.89 -20.43 4.80
C VAL A 27 20.64 -19.14 5.56
N ILE A 28 20.34 -19.24 6.86
CA ILE A 28 20.09 -18.07 7.71
C ILE A 28 21.39 -17.26 7.92
N VAL A 29 22.45 -17.90 8.40
CA VAL A 29 23.67 -17.22 8.84
C VAL A 29 24.62 -16.92 7.67
N SER A 30 24.74 -17.84 6.70
CA SER A 30 25.80 -17.76 5.68
C SER A 30 25.29 -17.40 4.27
N ARG A 31 24.02 -17.04 4.09
CA ARG A 31 23.47 -16.77 2.74
C ARG A 31 22.49 -15.59 2.65
N ALA A 32 21.37 -15.66 3.40
CA ALA A 32 20.20 -14.82 3.11
C ALA A 32 20.15 -13.51 3.90
N LEU A 33 20.62 -13.51 5.14
CA LEU A 33 20.51 -12.36 6.03
C LEU A 33 21.80 -11.52 6.04
N PRO A 34 21.68 -10.19 6.11
CA PRO A 34 22.82 -9.28 6.28
C PRO A 34 23.31 -9.29 7.73
N ASP A 35 24.61 -9.02 7.94
CA ASP A 35 25.16 -8.69 9.25
C ASP A 35 24.78 -7.24 9.62
N VAL A 36 24.38 -7.01 10.86
CA VAL A 36 23.94 -5.67 11.32
C VAL A 36 25.06 -4.63 11.26
N ARG A 37 26.31 -5.05 11.40
CA ARG A 37 27.50 -4.20 11.48
C ARG A 37 27.88 -3.57 10.14
N ASP A 38 27.92 -4.36 9.06
CA ASP A 38 28.30 -3.88 7.72
C ASP A 38 27.14 -3.86 6.70
N GLY A 39 25.97 -4.40 7.06
CA GLY A 39 24.78 -4.43 6.20
C GLY A 39 24.90 -5.37 5.01
N LEU A 40 25.92 -6.23 4.95
CA LEU A 40 26.23 -7.05 3.81
C LEU A 40 25.89 -8.52 4.05
N LYS A 41 25.39 -9.17 2.99
CA LYS A 41 25.38 -10.63 2.94
C LYS A 41 26.77 -11.17 2.61
N PRO A 42 27.07 -12.43 2.92
CA PRO A 42 28.38 -13.01 2.64
C PRO A 42 28.85 -12.84 1.17
N VAL A 43 27.96 -13.01 0.18
CA VAL A 43 28.31 -12.84 -1.23
C VAL A 43 28.72 -11.40 -1.56
N HIS A 44 28.02 -10.38 -1.05
CA HIS A 44 28.39 -8.98 -1.26
C HIS A 44 29.76 -8.67 -0.66
N ARG A 45 30.01 -9.14 0.58
CA ARG A 45 31.28 -8.95 1.29
C ARG A 45 32.41 -9.59 0.54
N ARG A 46 32.25 -10.82 0.05
CA ARG A 46 33.24 -11.55 -0.74
C ARG A 46 33.59 -10.88 -2.08
N VAL A 47 32.57 -10.31 -2.76
CA VAL A 47 32.78 -9.55 -3.99
C VAL A 47 33.61 -8.29 -3.72
N LEU A 48 33.22 -7.47 -2.71
CA LEU A 48 33.98 -6.26 -2.38
C LEU A 48 35.38 -6.57 -1.89
N PHE A 49 35.56 -7.60 -1.06
CA PHE A 49 36.86 -8.05 -0.58
C PHE A 49 37.73 -8.57 -1.73
N GLY A 50 37.23 -9.44 -2.61
CA GLY A 50 37.93 -9.93 -3.78
C GLY A 50 38.36 -8.81 -4.72
N MET A 51 37.48 -7.83 -4.98
CA MET A 51 37.86 -6.66 -5.78
C MET A 51 38.94 -5.81 -5.12
N SER A 52 38.89 -5.66 -3.78
CA SER A 52 39.93 -4.95 -3.02
C SER A 52 41.26 -5.69 -3.09
N GLN A 53 41.29 -7.02 -2.94
CA GLN A 53 42.51 -7.83 -3.08
C GLN A 53 43.14 -7.77 -4.48
N LEU A 54 42.31 -7.61 -5.51
CA LEU A 54 42.73 -7.38 -6.88
C LEU A 54 43.24 -5.95 -7.14
N GLY A 55 43.20 -5.06 -6.16
CA GLY A 55 43.56 -3.64 -6.29
C GLY A 55 42.65 -2.84 -7.23
N LEU A 56 41.39 -3.24 -7.39
CA LEU A 56 40.43 -2.60 -8.30
C LEU A 56 39.80 -1.37 -7.64
N ARG A 57 40.59 -0.36 -7.37
CA ARG A 57 40.14 0.93 -6.79
C ARG A 57 39.42 1.79 -7.83
N SER A 58 38.68 2.80 -7.36
CA SER A 58 37.89 3.74 -8.19
C SER A 58 38.73 4.49 -9.25
N ASN A 59 40.02 4.68 -9.00
CA ASN A 59 40.97 5.32 -9.93
C ASN A 59 41.76 4.32 -10.78
N SER A 60 41.55 3.01 -10.57
CA SER A 60 42.23 1.96 -11.36
C SER A 60 41.53 1.70 -12.70
N LYS A 61 42.16 0.97 -13.60
CA LYS A 61 41.51 0.53 -14.85
C LYS A 61 40.44 -0.51 -14.56
N TYR A 62 39.36 -0.46 -15.33
CA TYR A 62 38.31 -1.49 -15.29
C TYR A 62 38.87 -2.87 -15.64
N LYS A 63 38.30 -3.90 -15.03
CA LYS A 63 38.59 -5.30 -15.35
C LYS A 63 37.31 -6.00 -15.80
N LYS A 64 37.47 -7.00 -16.68
CA LYS A 64 36.34 -7.82 -17.11
C LYS A 64 35.64 -8.44 -15.91
N SER A 65 34.31 -8.37 -15.90
CA SER A 65 33.49 -8.94 -14.83
C SER A 65 33.74 -10.43 -14.64
N ALA A 66 33.98 -11.15 -15.74
CA ALA A 66 34.37 -12.58 -15.69
C ALA A 66 35.64 -12.85 -14.89
N PHE A 67 36.61 -11.93 -14.91
CA PHE A 67 37.84 -12.07 -14.13
C PHE A 67 37.56 -11.91 -12.62
N ILE A 68 36.74 -10.93 -12.26
CA ILE A 68 36.33 -10.68 -10.86
C ILE A 68 35.54 -11.86 -10.34
N VAL A 69 34.55 -12.32 -11.12
CA VAL A 69 33.71 -13.47 -10.77
C VAL A 69 34.56 -14.72 -10.56
N GLY A 70 35.52 -14.99 -11.49
CA GLY A 70 36.40 -16.12 -11.37
C GLY A 70 37.29 -16.09 -10.11
N GLU A 71 37.80 -14.92 -9.73
CA GLU A 71 38.59 -14.72 -8.51
C GLU A 71 37.75 -15.01 -7.25
N VAL A 72 36.52 -14.46 -7.18
CA VAL A 72 35.63 -14.66 -6.04
C VAL A 72 35.19 -16.11 -5.92
N LEU A 73 34.85 -16.77 -7.04
CA LEU A 73 34.46 -18.19 -7.06
C LEU A 73 35.58 -19.10 -6.62
N GLY A 74 36.77 -18.89 -7.19
CA GLY A 74 37.94 -19.77 -6.95
C GLY A 74 38.44 -19.65 -5.52
N LYS A 75 38.30 -18.50 -4.87
CA LYS A 75 38.91 -18.25 -3.56
C LYS A 75 37.95 -18.20 -2.38
N TYR A 76 36.72 -17.73 -2.57
CA TYR A 76 35.87 -17.37 -1.43
C TYR A 76 34.42 -17.91 -1.52
N HIS A 77 33.83 -18.09 -2.72
CA HIS A 77 32.42 -18.37 -2.85
C HIS A 77 32.10 -19.57 -3.74
N PRO A 78 32.09 -20.83 -3.21
CA PRO A 78 31.96 -22.07 -3.97
C PRO A 78 30.48 -22.31 -4.43
N HIS A 79 29.89 -21.38 -5.18
CA HIS A 79 28.54 -21.47 -5.72
C HIS A 79 28.54 -21.13 -7.22
N GLY A 80 27.34 -21.09 -7.85
CA GLY A 80 27.25 -20.78 -9.28
C GLY A 80 27.77 -19.37 -9.63
N ASP A 81 28.41 -19.23 -10.79
CA ASP A 81 28.93 -17.96 -11.31
C ASP A 81 27.87 -16.88 -11.49
N SER A 82 26.67 -17.28 -11.89
CA SER A 82 25.53 -16.37 -12.04
C SER A 82 25.18 -15.66 -10.71
N SER A 83 25.27 -16.36 -9.57
CA SER A 83 24.93 -15.76 -8.28
C SER A 83 25.89 -14.62 -7.90
N VAL A 84 27.18 -14.78 -8.21
CA VAL A 84 28.22 -13.76 -7.97
C VAL A 84 28.07 -12.61 -8.97
N TYR A 85 27.88 -12.94 -10.26
CA TYR A 85 27.70 -11.94 -11.29
C TYR A 85 26.46 -11.08 -11.08
N ASP A 86 25.30 -11.69 -10.83
CA ASP A 86 24.04 -10.96 -10.58
C ASP A 86 24.12 -10.08 -9.33
N THR A 87 24.85 -10.53 -8.31
CA THR A 87 25.11 -9.71 -7.11
C THR A 87 25.95 -8.49 -7.46
N MET A 88 27.02 -8.66 -8.22
CA MET A 88 27.87 -7.57 -8.68
C MET A 88 27.10 -6.60 -9.58
N VAL A 89 26.26 -7.12 -10.48
CA VAL A 89 25.37 -6.33 -11.34
C VAL A 89 24.46 -5.44 -10.52
N ARG A 90 23.76 -6.01 -9.52
CA ARG A 90 22.86 -5.22 -8.64
C ARG A 90 23.60 -4.13 -7.88
N MET A 91 24.83 -4.37 -7.45
CA MET A 91 25.66 -3.36 -6.80
C MET A 91 26.09 -2.20 -7.72
N ALA A 92 25.97 -2.36 -9.04
CA ALA A 92 26.27 -1.35 -10.05
C ALA A 92 25.03 -0.64 -10.62
N GLN A 93 23.81 -1.05 -10.22
CA GLN A 93 22.55 -0.48 -10.73
C GLN A 93 22.06 0.65 -9.82
N ASP A 94 21.83 1.84 -10.38
CA ASP A 94 21.37 3.04 -9.66
C ASP A 94 19.89 3.05 -9.29
N TRP A 95 19.10 2.13 -9.88
CA TRP A 95 17.71 1.87 -9.50
C TRP A 95 17.55 0.73 -8.47
N SER A 96 18.63 -0.03 -8.21
CA SER A 96 18.65 -1.15 -7.25
C SER A 96 19.21 -0.73 -5.90
N LEU A 97 20.33 0.01 -5.87
CA LEU A 97 20.97 0.52 -4.66
C LEU A 97 20.89 2.04 -4.60
N ARG A 98 20.60 2.56 -3.42
CA ARG A 98 20.57 4.01 -3.19
C ARG A 98 21.97 4.62 -3.35
N TYR A 99 23.01 3.90 -2.89
CA TYR A 99 24.42 4.23 -3.09
C TYR A 99 25.13 3.02 -3.69
N MET A 100 25.48 3.12 -4.96
CA MET A 100 26.13 2.05 -5.69
C MET A 100 27.51 1.72 -5.12
N LEU A 101 27.83 0.43 -5.02
CA LEU A 101 29.10 -0.07 -4.50
C LEU A 101 30.09 -0.47 -5.60
N VAL A 102 29.59 -0.77 -6.78
CA VAL A 102 30.39 -1.15 -7.96
C VAL A 102 30.23 -0.11 -9.05
N ASP A 103 31.34 0.25 -9.67
CA ASP A 103 31.39 1.09 -10.86
C ASP A 103 31.49 0.18 -12.08
N GLY A 104 30.40 0.08 -12.85
CA GLY A 104 30.25 -0.79 -14.00
C GLY A 104 30.39 -0.05 -15.32
N GLN A 105 31.04 -0.70 -16.29
CA GLN A 105 31.13 -0.25 -17.68
C GLN A 105 30.53 -1.29 -18.61
N GLY A 106 29.58 -0.90 -19.44
CA GLY A 106 28.83 -1.78 -20.34
C GLY A 106 27.35 -1.85 -20.01
N ASN A 107 26.68 -2.91 -20.47
CA ASN A 107 25.25 -3.11 -20.21
C ASN A 107 25.06 -3.93 -18.93
N PHE A 108 24.60 -3.26 -17.87
CA PHE A 108 24.25 -3.86 -16.58
C PHE A 108 22.73 -4.02 -16.39
N GLY A 109 21.96 -4.09 -17.49
CA GLY A 109 20.50 -4.17 -17.47
C GLY A 109 19.85 -2.80 -17.52
N SER A 110 18.52 -2.78 -17.39
CA SER A 110 17.71 -1.58 -17.35
C SER A 110 16.55 -1.68 -16.36
N ILE A 111 15.93 -0.56 -16.06
CA ILE A 111 14.71 -0.51 -15.23
C ILE A 111 13.49 -1.14 -15.94
N ASP A 112 13.61 -1.40 -17.24
CA ASP A 112 12.61 -2.13 -18.04
C ASP A 112 12.70 -3.66 -17.87
N GLY A 113 13.68 -4.13 -17.07
CA GLY A 113 13.87 -5.55 -16.82
C GLY A 113 14.77 -6.24 -17.84
N ASP A 114 15.45 -5.48 -18.70
CA ASP A 114 16.48 -6.07 -19.58
C ASP A 114 17.58 -6.72 -18.77
N SER A 115 17.98 -7.92 -19.19
CA SER A 115 19.07 -8.64 -18.56
C SER A 115 20.41 -7.95 -18.83
N PRO A 116 21.38 -8.03 -17.89
CA PRO A 116 22.72 -7.56 -18.13
C PRO A 116 23.38 -8.37 -19.25
N ALA A 117 24.33 -7.77 -19.94
CA ALA A 117 25.16 -8.49 -20.90
C ALA A 117 25.99 -9.57 -20.18
N ALA A 118 26.38 -10.63 -20.87
CA ALA A 118 27.21 -11.67 -20.30
C ALA A 118 28.52 -11.08 -19.71
N MET A 119 29.02 -11.66 -18.61
CA MET A 119 30.16 -11.15 -17.83
C MET A 119 31.46 -10.97 -18.60
N ARG A 120 31.58 -11.60 -19.76
CA ARG A 120 32.72 -11.41 -20.68
C ARG A 120 32.70 -10.07 -21.42
N TYR A 121 31.54 -9.41 -21.50
CA TYR A 121 31.38 -8.11 -22.17
C TYR A 121 31.43 -6.93 -21.22
N THR A 122 30.99 -7.10 -19.96
CA THR A 122 30.96 -6.06 -18.96
C THR A 122 32.29 -5.94 -18.22
N GLU A 123 32.59 -4.76 -17.70
CA GLU A 123 33.77 -4.46 -16.91
C GLU A 123 33.36 -3.75 -15.62
N ALA A 124 34.14 -3.94 -14.55
CA ALA A 124 33.81 -3.36 -13.25
C ALA A 124 35.07 -2.98 -12.45
N ARG A 125 34.87 -2.10 -11.48
CA ARG A 125 35.81 -1.70 -10.43
C ARG A 125 35.04 -1.23 -9.22
N LEU A 126 35.68 -1.00 -8.07
CA LEU A 126 35.04 -0.44 -6.89
C LEU A 126 34.60 1.02 -7.13
N LYS A 127 33.45 1.39 -6.60
CA LYS A 127 33.10 2.80 -6.40
C LYS A 127 33.93 3.40 -5.27
N LYS A 128 34.08 4.72 -5.25
CA LYS A 128 34.84 5.42 -4.21
C LYS A 128 34.29 5.13 -2.79
N ILE A 129 32.99 5.09 -2.65
CA ILE A 129 32.31 4.79 -1.38
C ILE A 129 32.66 3.37 -0.85
N SER A 130 32.88 2.41 -1.74
CA SER A 130 33.25 1.04 -1.34
C SER A 130 34.68 0.92 -0.85
N GLU A 131 35.56 1.86 -1.23
CA GLU A 131 36.93 1.93 -0.66
C GLU A 131 36.88 2.25 0.83
N ASP A 132 36.00 3.17 1.26
CA ASP A 132 35.80 3.50 2.66
C ASP A 132 35.14 2.36 3.47
N MET A 133 34.52 1.38 2.80
CA MET A 133 33.99 0.17 3.45
C MET A 133 35.07 -0.89 3.73
N VAL A 134 36.12 -0.93 2.93
CA VAL A 134 37.22 -1.91 3.01
C VAL A 134 38.52 -1.30 3.55
N GLU A 135 38.51 -0.02 3.89
CA GLU A 135 39.67 0.66 4.46
C GLU A 135 40.10 0.02 5.80
N ASP A 136 41.38 0.01 6.08
CA ASP A 136 41.97 -0.53 7.31
C ASP A 136 41.77 -2.06 7.54
N LEU A 137 41.40 -2.85 6.51
CA LEU A 137 41.29 -4.30 6.63
C LEU A 137 42.64 -4.97 6.98
N ASP A 138 43.75 -4.35 6.63
CA ASP A 138 45.14 -4.82 6.87
C ASP A 138 45.64 -4.47 8.29
N LYS A 139 44.85 -3.74 9.08
CA LYS A 139 45.19 -3.28 10.45
C LYS A 139 44.51 -4.10 11.56
N ASP A 140 44.15 -5.33 11.29
CA ASP A 140 43.54 -6.25 12.28
C ASP A 140 42.23 -5.67 12.91
N THR A 141 41.50 -4.90 12.15
CA THR A 141 40.28 -4.17 12.60
C THR A 141 39.07 -5.08 12.76
N VAL A 142 39.01 -6.20 12.07
CA VAL A 142 37.95 -7.19 12.08
C VAL A 142 38.52 -8.61 12.16
N ASP A 143 37.62 -9.55 12.54
CA ASP A 143 38.03 -10.96 12.60
C ASP A 143 38.03 -11.58 11.20
N PHE A 144 38.97 -12.49 10.98
CA PHE A 144 39.07 -13.29 9.77
C PHE A 144 38.70 -14.74 10.07
N GLN A 145 38.15 -15.42 9.10
CA GLN A 145 37.87 -16.85 9.13
C GLN A 145 38.48 -17.53 7.91
N LEU A 146 38.69 -18.84 8.01
CA LEU A 146 39.10 -19.62 6.87
C LEU A 146 38.01 -19.64 5.79
N ASN A 147 38.42 -19.64 4.51
CA ASN A 147 37.50 -19.82 3.40
C ASN A 147 37.01 -21.28 3.34
N TYR A 148 36.24 -21.64 2.31
CA TYR A 148 35.56 -22.94 2.18
C TYR A 148 36.53 -24.16 2.05
N ASP A 149 37.78 -23.97 1.67
CA ASP A 149 38.81 -25.02 1.50
C ASP A 149 40.00 -24.89 2.49
N ASP A 150 39.84 -24.01 3.50
CA ASP A 150 40.84 -23.72 4.53
C ASP A 150 42.17 -23.20 4.01
N SER A 151 42.25 -22.76 2.74
CA SER A 151 43.51 -22.31 2.10
C SER A 151 43.80 -20.81 2.31
N LEU A 152 42.74 -20.00 2.50
CA LEU A 152 42.85 -18.54 2.58
C LEU A 152 41.97 -18.01 3.70
N ASN A 153 42.24 -16.77 4.12
CA ASN A 153 41.40 -16.07 5.08
C ASN A 153 40.46 -15.08 4.39
N GLU A 154 39.25 -14.99 4.85
CA GLU A 154 38.25 -13.97 4.47
C GLU A 154 37.74 -13.23 5.71
N PRO A 155 37.40 -11.93 5.61
CA PRO A 155 36.87 -11.17 6.74
C PRO A 155 35.42 -11.61 7.08
N THR A 156 35.15 -11.76 8.36
CA THR A 156 33.78 -12.08 8.85
C THR A 156 32.80 -10.91 8.68
N VAL A 157 33.34 -9.68 8.72
CA VAL A 157 32.63 -8.41 8.56
C VAL A 157 33.60 -7.37 7.99
N LEU A 158 33.12 -6.33 7.30
CA LEU A 158 33.97 -5.22 6.84
C LEU A 158 34.06 -4.12 7.89
N PRO A 159 35.22 -3.42 8.02
CA PRO A 159 35.40 -2.30 8.94
C PRO A 159 34.76 -1.01 8.38
N THR A 160 33.56 -1.10 7.88
CA THR A 160 32.87 -0.03 7.14
C THR A 160 32.70 1.25 7.95
N LYS A 161 33.00 2.40 7.34
CA LYS A 161 32.66 3.73 7.89
C LYS A 161 31.23 4.18 7.56
N ILE A 162 30.50 3.38 6.75
CA ILE A 162 29.20 3.71 6.21
C ILE A 162 28.15 2.80 6.87
N PRO A 163 27.05 3.34 7.41
CA PRO A 163 25.95 2.55 7.97
C PRO A 163 25.12 1.87 6.84
N SER A 164 25.76 0.96 6.11
CA SER A 164 25.28 0.40 4.84
C SER A 164 23.94 -0.34 5.00
N LEU A 165 23.65 -0.94 6.16
CA LEU A 165 22.39 -1.61 6.44
C LEU A 165 21.20 -0.65 6.31
N LEU A 166 21.31 0.56 6.86
CA LEU A 166 20.27 1.60 6.77
C LEU A 166 20.28 2.30 5.41
N VAL A 167 21.48 2.62 4.91
CA VAL A 167 21.64 3.46 3.71
C VAL A 167 21.23 2.74 2.42
N ASN A 168 21.61 1.46 2.25
CA ASN A 168 21.25 0.67 1.09
C ASN A 168 20.13 -0.35 1.34
N GLY A 169 19.80 -0.60 2.59
CA GLY A 169 18.86 -1.65 2.96
C GLY A 169 19.34 -3.05 2.61
N ALA A 170 18.47 -4.02 2.78
CA ALA A 170 18.71 -5.41 2.40
C ALA A 170 17.39 -6.15 2.18
N SER A 171 17.36 -7.09 1.24
CA SER A 171 16.22 -8.01 1.06
C SER A 171 16.73 -9.44 0.92
N GLY A 172 16.05 -10.40 1.56
CA GLY A 172 16.46 -11.81 1.48
C GLY A 172 15.43 -12.74 2.09
N ILE A 173 15.38 -13.95 1.51
CA ILE A 173 14.48 -15.01 1.97
C ILE A 173 15.32 -16.13 2.55
N ALA A 174 15.15 -16.40 3.84
CA ALA A 174 15.77 -17.49 4.56
C ALA A 174 14.75 -18.58 4.87
N VAL A 175 15.15 -19.63 5.56
CA VAL A 175 14.23 -20.66 6.02
C VAL A 175 13.46 -20.15 7.24
N GLY A 176 12.13 -20.09 7.13
CA GLY A 176 11.25 -19.64 8.22
C GLY A 176 11.21 -18.13 8.48
N MET A 177 12.01 -17.33 7.78
CA MET A 177 12.04 -15.89 7.93
C MET A 177 12.51 -15.18 6.65
N ALA A 178 12.17 -13.90 6.53
CA ALA A 178 12.65 -13.06 5.44
C ALA A 178 13.05 -11.69 6.00
N THR A 179 14.05 -11.06 5.40
CA THR A 179 14.38 -9.66 5.66
C THR A 179 13.99 -8.80 4.47
N ASN A 180 13.50 -7.61 4.75
CA ASN A 180 13.18 -6.61 3.74
C ASN A 180 13.33 -5.21 4.35
N MET A 181 14.52 -4.66 4.26
CA MET A 181 14.90 -3.36 4.82
C MET A 181 14.95 -2.32 3.72
N PRO A 182 14.25 -1.20 3.88
CA PRO A 182 14.29 -0.13 2.89
C PRO A 182 15.60 0.67 2.98
N PRO A 183 16.07 1.26 1.88
CA PRO A 183 17.18 2.20 1.88
C PRO A 183 16.78 3.55 2.47
N HIS A 184 17.78 4.33 2.96
CA HIS A 184 17.58 5.67 3.53
C HIS A 184 18.62 6.65 3.00
N ASN A 185 18.34 7.94 3.17
CA ASN A 185 19.27 9.00 2.80
C ASN A 185 20.49 9.02 3.73
N LEU A 186 21.70 9.12 3.15
CA LEU A 186 22.96 9.07 3.90
C LEU A 186 23.10 10.23 4.90
N ILE A 187 22.72 11.43 4.50
CA ILE A 187 22.77 12.63 5.37
C ILE A 187 21.89 12.41 6.60
N GLU A 188 20.64 11.98 6.38
CA GLU A 188 19.69 11.75 7.46
C GLU A 188 20.15 10.65 8.44
N VAL A 189 20.70 9.56 7.92
CA VAL A 189 21.21 8.46 8.74
C VAL A 189 22.44 8.86 9.54
N ILE A 190 23.37 9.62 8.92
CA ILE A 190 24.56 10.12 9.65
C ILE A 190 24.14 11.11 10.71
N ASP A 191 23.25 12.05 10.43
CA ASP A 191 22.78 13.03 11.42
C ASP A 191 22.07 12.33 12.59
N GLY A 192 21.26 11.31 12.32
CA GLY A 192 20.65 10.47 13.37
C GLY A 192 21.69 9.67 14.16
N THR A 193 22.74 9.18 13.51
CA THR A 193 23.84 8.44 14.17
C THR A 193 24.67 9.36 15.06
N VAL A 194 24.96 10.58 14.59
CA VAL A 194 25.67 11.59 15.39
C VAL A 194 24.84 12.00 16.60
N ALA A 195 23.52 12.21 16.42
CA ALA A 195 22.62 12.52 17.54
C ALA A 195 22.58 11.37 18.58
N PHE A 196 22.60 10.11 18.12
CA PHE A 196 22.70 8.95 19.02
C PHE A 196 24.04 8.88 19.78
N ILE A 197 25.16 9.25 19.15
CA ILE A 197 26.47 9.30 19.81
C ILE A 197 26.50 10.41 20.89
N ASP A 198 25.81 11.54 20.64
CA ASP A 198 25.69 12.65 21.58
C ASP A 198 24.81 12.30 22.80
N ASP A 199 23.75 11.54 22.58
CA ASP A 199 22.86 11.03 23.63
C ASP A 199 22.45 9.58 23.34
N ASN A 200 23.11 8.64 23.99
CA ASN A 200 22.82 7.20 23.88
C ASN A 200 21.39 6.82 24.33
N ASN A 201 20.73 7.69 25.10
CA ASN A 201 19.37 7.46 25.59
C ASN A 201 18.30 8.08 24.68
N ILE A 202 18.68 8.77 23.61
CA ILE A 202 17.77 9.40 22.66
C ILE A 202 16.61 8.45 22.29
N GLU A 203 15.36 8.95 22.35
CA GLU A 203 14.19 8.17 22.00
C GLU A 203 14.01 8.07 20.47
N ILE A 204 13.25 7.05 20.02
CA ILE A 204 13.02 6.83 18.58
C ILE A 204 12.30 8.04 17.95
N GLU A 205 11.40 8.68 18.69
CA GLU A 205 10.69 9.90 18.27
C GLU A 205 11.62 11.06 17.93
N GLU A 206 12.71 11.20 18.64
CA GLU A 206 13.73 12.20 18.36
C GLU A 206 14.60 11.79 17.16
N LEU A 207 14.96 10.51 17.05
CA LEU A 207 15.70 9.97 15.90
C LEU A 207 14.93 10.13 14.57
N ILE A 208 13.60 10.00 14.62
CA ILE A 208 12.72 10.23 13.46
C ILE A 208 12.80 11.66 12.90
N LYS A 209 13.16 12.64 13.72
CA LYS A 209 13.36 14.03 13.26
C LYS A 209 14.57 14.14 12.32
N PHE A 210 15.56 13.29 12.47
CA PHE A 210 16.74 13.18 11.60
C PHE A 210 16.48 12.21 10.45
N VAL A 211 16.16 10.95 10.76
CA VAL A 211 15.86 9.92 9.77
C VAL A 211 14.36 9.93 9.49
N LYS A 212 13.94 10.75 8.51
CA LYS A 212 12.53 11.06 8.28
C LYS A 212 11.72 9.87 7.77
N ALA A 213 12.23 9.17 6.76
CA ALA A 213 11.56 8.02 6.12
C ALA A 213 12.56 7.28 5.20
N PRO A 214 12.23 6.10 4.69
CA PRO A 214 12.97 5.48 3.59
C PRO A 214 13.21 6.44 2.43
N ASP A 215 14.33 6.29 1.72
CA ASP A 215 14.69 7.09 0.55
C ASP A 215 15.07 6.14 -0.61
N PHE A 216 14.11 5.89 -1.49
CA PHE A 216 14.25 4.91 -2.54
C PHE A 216 15.08 5.41 -3.72
N PRO A 217 15.91 4.57 -4.35
CA PRO A 217 16.77 4.96 -5.47
C PRO A 217 15.98 5.47 -6.68
N THR A 218 14.76 4.97 -6.89
CA THR A 218 13.85 5.38 -7.98
C THR A 218 13.00 6.62 -7.66
N GLY A 219 13.19 7.24 -6.48
CA GLY A 219 12.39 8.40 -6.06
C GLY A 219 10.98 8.01 -5.66
N GLY A 220 9.99 8.68 -6.24
CA GLY A 220 8.58 8.49 -5.95
C GLY A 220 8.11 9.21 -4.69
N VAL A 221 6.89 8.90 -4.27
CA VAL A 221 6.22 9.53 -3.12
C VAL A 221 5.88 8.46 -2.09
N ILE A 222 6.30 8.65 -0.85
CA ILE A 222 5.84 7.87 0.30
C ILE A 222 4.52 8.46 0.74
N TYR A 223 3.46 7.65 0.66
CA TYR A 223 2.09 8.08 0.94
C TYR A 223 1.60 7.55 2.28
N GLY A 224 1.33 8.47 3.21
CA GLY A 224 1.01 8.14 4.60
C GLY A 224 2.26 7.81 5.43
N TYR A 225 2.28 8.24 6.69
CA TYR A 225 3.47 8.15 7.54
C TYR A 225 3.40 7.04 8.61
N GLU A 226 2.20 6.53 8.87
CA GLU A 226 1.97 5.53 9.93
C GLU A 226 2.81 4.25 9.73
N GLY A 227 2.88 3.77 8.48
CA GLY A 227 3.69 2.59 8.15
C GLY A 227 5.19 2.78 8.37
N VAL A 228 5.71 4.00 8.15
CA VAL A 228 7.11 4.38 8.43
C VAL A 228 7.36 4.41 9.93
N LYS A 229 6.47 5.07 10.68
CA LYS A 229 6.54 5.15 12.14
C LYS A 229 6.56 3.77 12.78
N ASN A 230 5.65 2.90 12.38
CA ASN A 230 5.60 1.52 12.85
C ASN A 230 6.89 0.74 12.53
N ALA A 231 7.45 0.93 11.32
CA ALA A 231 8.71 0.29 10.93
C ALA A 231 9.89 0.74 11.81
N PHE A 232 9.98 2.02 12.14
CA PHE A 232 11.05 2.55 12.98
C PHE A 232 10.94 2.11 14.45
N HIS A 233 9.72 2.00 14.99
CA HIS A 233 9.50 1.55 16.37
C HIS A 233 9.63 0.05 16.56
N THR A 234 9.08 -0.74 15.63
CA THR A 234 8.92 -2.19 15.83
C THR A 234 9.78 -3.05 14.90
N GLY A 235 10.47 -2.44 13.94
CA GLY A 235 11.15 -3.16 12.88
C GLY A 235 10.21 -3.73 11.81
N ARG A 236 8.89 -3.50 11.91
CA ARG A 236 7.87 -3.94 10.95
C ARG A 236 6.93 -2.82 10.59
N GLY A 237 6.61 -2.70 9.29
CA GLY A 237 5.68 -1.68 8.82
C GLY A 237 5.33 -1.88 7.35
N ARG A 238 4.29 -1.21 6.90
CA ARG A 238 3.90 -1.19 5.49
C ARG A 238 4.02 0.24 4.97
N VAL A 239 5.04 0.49 4.18
CA VAL A 239 5.28 1.78 3.53
C VAL A 239 4.61 1.78 2.17
N VAL A 240 3.67 2.68 1.95
CA VAL A 240 3.00 2.84 0.65
C VAL A 240 3.82 3.80 -0.21
N MET A 241 4.15 3.35 -1.42
CA MET A 241 4.92 4.12 -2.40
C MET A 241 4.05 4.40 -3.62
N ARG A 242 4.08 5.63 -4.12
CA ARG A 242 3.45 6.07 -5.37
C ARG A 242 4.50 6.56 -6.35
N GLY A 243 4.27 6.31 -7.63
CA GLY A 243 5.01 6.97 -8.68
C GLY A 243 4.70 8.46 -8.69
N LYS A 244 5.67 9.28 -9.09
CA LYS A 244 5.49 10.73 -9.25
C LYS A 244 4.81 11.01 -10.57
N ALA A 245 3.63 11.62 -10.51
CA ALA A 245 2.82 11.95 -11.65
C ALA A 245 2.53 13.45 -11.70
N ALA A 246 2.46 14.01 -12.91
CA ALA A 246 2.08 15.39 -13.18
C ALA A 246 1.07 15.42 -14.32
N PHE A 247 0.28 16.49 -14.38
CA PHE A 247 -0.63 16.75 -15.48
C PHE A 247 -0.01 17.75 -16.44
N GLU A 248 -0.02 17.42 -17.73
CA GLU A 248 0.48 18.29 -18.79
C GLU A 248 -0.51 18.26 -19.96
N GLU A 249 -0.65 19.38 -20.64
CA GLU A 249 -1.37 19.44 -21.91
C GLU A 249 -0.39 19.27 -23.07
N VAL A 250 -0.56 18.20 -23.85
CA VAL A 250 0.28 17.89 -25.00
C VAL A 250 -0.59 17.82 -26.26
N ASN A 251 -0.33 18.69 -27.21
CA ASN A 251 -1.08 18.78 -28.49
C ASN A 251 -2.61 18.95 -28.31
N GLY A 252 -3.03 19.77 -27.33
CA GLY A 252 -4.45 20.03 -27.05
C GLY A 252 -5.18 18.86 -26.38
N ARG A 253 -4.44 17.95 -25.71
CA ARG A 253 -4.98 16.86 -24.92
C ARG A 253 -4.34 16.84 -23.55
N GLU A 254 -5.13 16.61 -22.54
CA GLU A 254 -4.63 16.36 -21.18
C GLU A 254 -3.91 15.01 -21.13
N CYS A 255 -2.77 15.01 -20.48
CA CYS A 255 -1.91 13.84 -20.30
C CYS A 255 -1.49 13.71 -18.85
N ILE A 256 -1.37 12.48 -18.37
CA ILE A 256 -0.71 12.15 -17.12
C ILE A 256 0.72 11.75 -17.47
N ILE A 257 1.69 12.49 -16.94
CA ILE A 257 3.11 12.23 -17.14
C ILE A 257 3.67 11.59 -15.87
N VAL A 258 4.23 10.40 -15.98
CA VAL A 258 4.91 9.72 -14.87
C VAL A 258 6.40 9.81 -15.07
N THR A 259 7.10 10.44 -14.12
CA THR A 259 8.56 10.67 -14.15
C THR A 259 9.33 9.74 -13.20
N GLU A 260 8.66 9.18 -12.20
CA GLU A 260 9.26 8.26 -11.24
C GLU A 260 8.28 7.13 -10.93
N ILE A 261 8.78 5.91 -10.76
CA ILE A 261 7.98 4.72 -10.42
C ILE A 261 8.37 4.19 -9.05
N PRO A 262 7.48 3.44 -8.36
CA PRO A 262 7.79 2.85 -7.08
C PRO A 262 9.00 1.91 -7.16
N TYR A 263 9.75 1.82 -6.08
CA TYR A 263 10.92 0.96 -5.96
C TYR A 263 10.58 -0.51 -6.22
N GLN A 264 11.46 -1.22 -6.93
CA GLN A 264 11.32 -2.63 -7.35
C GLN A 264 10.19 -2.89 -8.36
N VAL A 265 9.62 -1.85 -8.97
CA VAL A 265 8.65 -2.00 -10.05
C VAL A 265 9.38 -2.02 -11.40
N ASN A 266 9.01 -2.98 -12.25
CA ASN A 266 9.46 -3.02 -13.63
C ASN A 266 8.60 -2.08 -14.48
N LYS A 267 9.24 -1.13 -15.20
CA LYS A 267 8.54 -0.09 -15.99
C LYS A 267 7.77 -0.70 -17.16
N ALA A 268 8.38 -1.61 -17.91
CA ALA A 268 7.75 -2.22 -19.08
C ALA A 268 6.53 -3.08 -18.69
N ASP A 269 6.67 -3.91 -17.63
CA ASP A 269 5.55 -4.71 -17.11
C ASP A 269 4.39 -3.84 -16.62
N MET A 270 4.69 -2.72 -15.96
CA MET A 270 3.67 -1.77 -15.51
C MET A 270 2.91 -1.16 -16.69
N ILE A 271 3.60 -0.73 -17.73
CA ILE A 271 3.00 -0.17 -18.94
C ILE A 271 2.13 -1.23 -19.64
N GLN A 272 2.64 -2.44 -19.84
CA GLN A 272 1.92 -3.54 -20.47
C GLN A 272 0.66 -3.91 -19.68
N LYS A 273 0.76 -4.01 -18.35
CA LYS A 273 -0.39 -4.27 -17.47
C LYS A 273 -1.42 -3.18 -17.55
N THR A 274 -1.00 -1.92 -17.60
CA THR A 274 -1.92 -0.78 -17.78
C THR A 274 -2.64 -0.85 -19.11
N ALA A 275 -1.95 -1.14 -20.21
CA ALA A 275 -2.56 -1.30 -21.52
C ALA A 275 -3.60 -2.43 -21.54
N GLN A 276 -3.31 -3.56 -20.87
CA GLN A 276 -4.27 -4.65 -20.71
C GLN A 276 -5.52 -4.20 -19.95
N LEU A 277 -5.38 -3.48 -18.83
CA LEU A 277 -6.50 -3.00 -18.02
C LEU A 277 -7.37 -1.97 -18.78
N VAL A 278 -6.76 -1.17 -19.65
CA VAL A 278 -7.49 -0.25 -20.55
C VAL A 278 -8.29 -1.05 -21.59
N ASN A 279 -7.70 -2.07 -22.20
CA ASN A 279 -8.39 -2.95 -23.16
C ASN A 279 -9.55 -3.73 -22.51
N ASP A 280 -9.35 -4.18 -21.27
CA ASP A 280 -10.35 -4.87 -20.44
C ASP A 280 -11.43 -3.93 -19.88
N LYS A 281 -11.35 -2.61 -20.18
CA LYS A 281 -12.25 -1.55 -19.69
C LYS A 281 -12.32 -1.45 -18.16
N LYS A 282 -11.27 -1.85 -17.46
CA LYS A 282 -11.14 -1.65 -16.00
C LYS A 282 -10.60 -0.26 -15.69
N ILE A 283 -9.82 0.31 -16.58
CA ILE A 283 -9.38 1.71 -16.54
C ILE A 283 -9.95 2.38 -17.78
N GLU A 284 -10.86 3.30 -17.58
CA GLU A 284 -11.45 4.12 -18.65
C GLU A 284 -10.75 5.50 -18.69
N GLY A 285 -10.92 6.23 -19.79
CA GLY A 285 -10.38 7.58 -19.91
C GLY A 285 -8.99 7.70 -20.56
N ILE A 286 -8.25 6.61 -20.77
CA ILE A 286 -6.97 6.62 -21.47
C ILE A 286 -7.20 6.35 -22.96
N SER A 287 -6.59 7.15 -23.84
CA SER A 287 -6.64 6.98 -25.29
C SER A 287 -5.37 6.35 -25.87
N ASN A 288 -4.20 6.67 -25.29
CA ASN A 288 -2.91 6.14 -25.74
C ASN A 288 -1.92 6.11 -24.56
N ILE A 289 -0.94 5.21 -24.64
CA ILE A 289 0.14 5.08 -23.67
C ILE A 289 1.46 5.10 -24.46
N ARG A 290 2.39 5.98 -24.07
CA ARG A 290 3.69 6.10 -24.73
C ARG A 290 4.79 6.08 -23.70
N ASP A 291 5.87 5.39 -23.97
CA ASP A 291 7.12 5.52 -23.25
C ASP A 291 8.04 6.45 -24.02
N GLU A 292 8.30 7.62 -23.45
CA GLU A 292 9.18 8.65 -23.99
C GLU A 292 10.45 8.81 -23.14
N SER A 293 10.79 7.76 -22.36
CA SER A 293 11.99 7.76 -21.52
C SER A 293 13.25 7.85 -22.37
N ASP A 294 14.18 8.71 -21.98
CA ASP A 294 15.45 8.92 -22.65
C ASP A 294 16.61 9.02 -21.62
N ARG A 295 17.79 9.46 -22.08
CA ARG A 295 18.96 9.66 -21.21
C ARG A 295 18.79 10.78 -20.17
N LYS A 296 17.76 11.63 -20.31
CA LYS A 296 17.46 12.73 -19.37
C LYS A 296 16.58 12.25 -18.23
N GLY A 297 15.92 11.12 -18.38
CA GLY A 297 15.09 10.53 -17.34
C GLY A 297 13.92 9.73 -17.88
N MET A 298 13.14 9.22 -16.95
CA MET A 298 11.92 8.47 -17.21
C MET A 298 10.77 9.43 -17.57
N ARG A 299 10.01 9.07 -18.61
CA ARG A 299 8.81 9.80 -19.02
C ARG A 299 7.80 8.86 -19.63
N ILE A 300 6.80 8.45 -18.86
CA ILE A 300 5.68 7.66 -19.33
C ILE A 300 4.49 8.59 -19.51
N VAL A 301 3.88 8.60 -20.69
CA VAL A 301 2.80 9.51 -21.08
C VAL A 301 1.50 8.74 -21.27
N TYR A 302 0.53 9.00 -20.41
CA TYR A 302 -0.84 8.51 -20.55
C TYR A 302 -1.70 9.62 -21.16
N VAL A 303 -2.01 9.52 -22.45
CA VAL A 303 -2.85 10.48 -23.16
C VAL A 303 -4.31 10.23 -22.84
N LEU A 304 -5.03 11.23 -22.35
CA LEU A 304 -6.42 11.08 -21.93
C LEU A 304 -7.41 11.28 -23.08
N LYS A 305 -8.61 10.75 -22.92
CA LYS A 305 -9.77 11.07 -23.80
C LYS A 305 -10.30 12.45 -23.44
N LYS A 306 -11.04 13.11 -24.38
CA LYS A 306 -11.55 14.46 -24.16
C LYS A 306 -12.42 14.64 -22.92
N ASP A 307 -13.18 13.59 -22.57
CA ASP A 307 -14.17 13.63 -21.49
C ASP A 307 -13.63 12.95 -20.20
N ALA A 308 -12.33 12.70 -20.13
CA ALA A 308 -11.72 12.06 -18.96
C ALA A 308 -11.24 13.10 -17.97
N ILE A 309 -11.53 12.88 -16.68
CA ILE A 309 -11.04 13.70 -15.58
C ILE A 309 -9.67 13.14 -15.14
N PRO A 310 -8.56 13.91 -15.27
CA PRO A 310 -7.21 13.41 -15.02
C PRO A 310 -7.01 12.79 -13.64
N ASN A 311 -7.55 13.41 -12.59
CA ASN A 311 -7.45 12.91 -11.23
C ASN A 311 -8.12 11.54 -11.05
N ILE A 312 -9.28 11.31 -11.68
CA ILE A 312 -9.99 10.02 -11.59
C ILE A 312 -9.16 8.92 -12.27
N VAL A 313 -8.60 9.22 -13.45
CA VAL A 313 -7.76 8.27 -14.18
C VAL A 313 -6.48 7.98 -13.39
N LEU A 314 -5.83 8.98 -12.81
CA LEU A 314 -4.64 8.80 -11.96
C LEU A 314 -4.94 7.90 -10.76
N ASN A 315 -6.11 8.07 -10.13
CA ASN A 315 -6.52 7.23 -9.00
C ASN A 315 -6.80 5.78 -9.42
N MET A 316 -7.38 5.57 -10.61
CA MET A 316 -7.53 4.23 -11.18
C MET A 316 -6.16 3.60 -11.45
N LEU A 317 -5.18 4.37 -11.94
CA LEU A 317 -3.81 3.90 -12.12
C LEU A 317 -3.18 3.47 -10.78
N TYR A 318 -3.32 4.27 -9.72
CA TYR A 318 -2.85 3.90 -8.38
C TYR A 318 -3.56 2.66 -7.83
N LYS A 319 -4.85 2.50 -8.06
CA LYS A 319 -5.63 1.37 -7.55
C LYS A 319 -5.35 0.05 -8.26
N TYR A 320 -5.19 0.06 -9.56
CA TYR A 320 -5.17 -1.15 -10.39
C TYR A 320 -3.80 -1.52 -10.96
N THR A 321 -2.81 -0.63 -10.85
CA THR A 321 -1.46 -0.87 -11.37
C THR A 321 -0.40 -0.77 -10.29
N SER A 322 0.83 -1.16 -10.62
CA SER A 322 1.99 -1.00 -9.74
C SER A 322 2.53 0.44 -9.64
N LEU A 323 1.81 1.44 -10.22
CA LEU A 323 2.11 2.85 -9.99
C LEU A 323 1.94 3.24 -8.51
N GLN A 324 1.11 2.51 -7.76
CA GLN A 324 1.14 2.46 -6.30
C GLN A 324 1.50 1.05 -5.87
N SER A 325 2.51 0.93 -5.03
CA SER A 325 2.99 -0.32 -4.46
C SER A 325 3.21 -0.17 -2.96
N SER A 326 3.32 -1.28 -2.25
CA SER A 326 3.65 -1.24 -0.82
C SER A 326 4.92 -2.02 -0.54
N PHE A 327 5.83 -1.41 0.20
CA PHE A 327 7.03 -2.03 0.71
C PHE A 327 6.76 -2.54 2.13
N SER A 328 6.74 -3.87 2.29
CA SER A 328 6.54 -4.49 3.61
C SER A 328 7.88 -4.54 4.33
N VAL A 329 8.11 -3.64 5.27
CA VAL A 329 9.32 -3.56 6.07
C VAL A 329 9.36 -4.72 7.05
N ASN A 330 10.51 -5.40 7.11
CA ASN A 330 10.82 -6.43 8.09
C ASN A 330 12.34 -6.41 8.36
N ASN A 331 12.76 -5.72 9.40
CA ASN A 331 14.15 -5.41 9.70
C ASN A 331 14.84 -6.55 10.45
N ILE A 332 15.03 -7.70 9.79
CA ILE A 332 15.76 -8.84 10.37
C ILE A 332 17.21 -8.83 9.88
N ALA A 333 18.15 -8.74 10.82
CA ALA A 333 19.59 -8.86 10.56
C ALA A 333 20.27 -9.82 11.54
N LEU A 334 21.49 -10.20 11.23
CA LEU A 334 22.32 -11.01 12.12
C LEU A 334 23.03 -10.13 13.14
N VAL A 335 22.77 -10.40 14.40
CA VAL A 335 23.49 -9.83 15.54
C VAL A 335 24.25 -10.97 16.22
N ASN A 336 25.59 -10.93 16.18
CA ASN A 336 26.44 -12.01 16.67
C ASN A 336 26.02 -13.39 16.16
N GLY A 337 25.74 -13.49 14.84
CA GLY A 337 25.33 -14.73 14.18
C GLY A 337 23.90 -15.19 14.46
N ARG A 338 23.06 -14.40 15.16
CA ARG A 338 21.66 -14.72 15.46
C ARG A 338 20.71 -13.74 14.76
N PRO A 339 19.66 -14.23 14.11
CA PRO A 339 18.68 -13.35 13.49
C PRO A 339 17.86 -12.61 14.55
N MET A 340 17.81 -11.29 14.46
CA MET A 340 17.04 -10.42 15.33
C MET A 340 16.22 -9.43 14.51
N LEU A 341 15.01 -9.13 15.00
CA LEU A 341 14.17 -8.05 14.46
C LEU A 341 14.61 -6.76 15.17
N LEU A 342 14.98 -5.74 14.40
CA LEU A 342 15.62 -4.53 14.90
C LEU A 342 14.78 -3.29 14.62
N ASN A 343 14.67 -2.40 15.58
CA ASN A 343 14.15 -1.05 15.40
C ASN A 343 15.26 -0.09 14.93
N LEU A 344 14.89 1.16 14.63
CA LEU A 344 15.84 2.16 14.11
C LEU A 344 17.00 2.41 15.09
N LYS A 345 16.70 2.59 16.39
CA LYS A 345 17.70 2.87 17.42
C LYS A 345 18.69 1.71 17.57
N GLU A 346 18.21 0.47 17.55
CA GLU A 346 19.06 -0.71 17.65
C GLU A 346 20.01 -0.85 16.46
N MET A 347 19.54 -0.60 15.24
CA MET A 347 20.39 -0.63 14.03
C MET A 347 21.51 0.40 14.11
N ILE A 348 21.21 1.63 14.54
CA ILE A 348 22.21 2.69 14.74
C ILE A 348 23.19 2.27 15.83
N LYS A 349 22.69 1.78 16.97
CA LYS A 349 23.53 1.33 18.10
C LYS A 349 24.54 0.28 17.67
N TYR A 350 24.11 -0.81 17.01
CA TYR A 350 25.04 -1.88 16.61
C TYR A 350 26.07 -1.40 15.57
N PHE A 351 25.72 -0.45 14.74
CA PHE A 351 26.68 0.18 13.85
C PHE A 351 27.73 1.00 14.62
N VAL A 352 27.30 1.83 15.59
CA VAL A 352 28.20 2.65 16.43
C VAL A 352 29.12 1.75 17.26
N ASP A 353 28.56 0.70 17.88
CA ASP A 353 29.34 -0.29 18.65
C ASP A 353 30.42 -0.95 17.77
N HIS A 354 30.08 -1.31 16.53
CA HIS A 354 31.03 -1.85 15.58
C HIS A 354 32.11 -0.83 15.19
N ARG A 355 31.76 0.41 14.91
CA ARG A 355 32.74 1.48 14.64
C ARG A 355 33.67 1.72 15.80
N HIS A 356 33.12 1.70 17.02
CA HIS A 356 33.94 1.83 18.22
C HIS A 356 35.00 0.70 18.32
N ASP A 357 34.59 -0.55 18.11
CA ASP A 357 35.51 -1.69 18.10
C ASP A 357 36.59 -1.57 17.00
N VAL A 358 36.20 -1.17 15.80
CA VAL A 358 37.13 -0.94 14.66
C VAL A 358 38.16 0.16 15.03
N VAL A 359 37.73 1.28 15.61
CA VAL A 359 38.63 2.38 16.03
C VAL A 359 39.59 1.91 17.11
N VAL A 360 39.12 1.16 18.12
CA VAL A 360 39.97 0.59 19.18
C VAL A 360 41.01 -0.37 18.58
N ARG A 361 40.61 -1.29 17.72
CA ARG A 361 41.53 -2.29 17.11
C ARG A 361 42.53 -1.62 16.18
N ARG A 362 42.11 -0.67 15.35
CA ARG A 362 42.97 0.14 14.50
C ARG A 362 44.01 0.88 15.33
N THR A 363 43.58 1.57 16.37
CA THR A 363 44.47 2.34 17.25
C THR A 363 45.47 1.44 17.95
N LYS A 364 45.08 0.25 18.42
CA LYS A 364 46.00 -0.75 19.00
C LYS A 364 47.02 -1.22 17.98
N TYR A 365 46.63 -1.48 16.73
CA TYR A 365 47.54 -1.88 15.69
C TYR A 365 48.56 -0.78 15.36
N ASP A 366 48.04 0.46 15.15
CA ASP A 366 48.91 1.60 14.86
C ASP A 366 49.85 1.93 16.04
N LEU A 367 49.37 1.82 17.29
CA LEU A 367 50.22 1.94 18.50
C LEU A 367 51.34 0.91 18.52
N LYS A 368 51.00 -0.38 18.30
CA LYS A 368 51.98 -1.44 18.27
C LYS A 368 53.04 -1.18 17.19
N LYS A 369 52.65 -0.75 16.00
CA LYS A 369 53.58 -0.42 14.93
C LYS A 369 54.42 0.80 15.24
N ALA A 370 53.87 1.83 15.87
CA ALA A 370 54.60 3.00 16.30
C ALA A 370 55.63 2.66 17.38
N GLU A 371 55.25 1.84 18.39
CA GLU A 371 56.12 1.38 19.46
C GLU A 371 57.24 0.48 18.92
N GLU A 372 56.93 -0.46 18.00
CA GLU A 372 57.94 -1.29 17.31
C GLU A 372 58.97 -0.42 16.57
N ARG A 373 58.49 0.60 15.84
CA ARG A 373 59.36 1.53 15.09
C ARG A 373 60.18 2.43 16.00
N ALA A 374 59.56 3.01 17.04
CA ALA A 374 60.25 3.84 18.03
C ALA A 374 61.35 3.05 18.74
N HIS A 375 61.09 1.79 19.14
CA HIS A 375 62.05 0.91 19.75
C HIS A 375 63.28 0.66 18.84
N ILE A 376 63.07 0.48 17.52
CA ILE A 376 64.20 0.34 16.57
C ILE A 376 64.99 1.67 16.51
N LEU A 377 64.29 2.80 16.45
CA LEU A 377 64.92 4.11 16.35
C LEU A 377 65.76 4.44 17.60
N ASP A 378 65.28 4.08 18.82
CA ASP A 378 66.03 4.19 20.03
C ASP A 378 67.42 3.51 19.95
N GLY A 379 67.40 2.27 19.42
CA GLY A 379 68.67 1.53 19.20
C GLY A 379 69.58 2.20 18.19
N LEU A 380 68.99 2.71 17.07
CA LEU A 380 69.77 3.40 16.03
C LEU A 380 70.34 4.75 16.52
N ILE A 381 69.63 5.46 17.40
CA ILE A 381 70.12 6.72 18.02
C ILE A 381 71.30 6.38 18.97
N ILE A 382 71.14 5.35 19.85
CA ILE A 382 72.25 4.90 20.70
C ILE A 382 73.48 4.56 19.87
N ALA A 383 73.29 3.83 18.75
CA ALA A 383 74.40 3.47 17.84
C ALA A 383 75.04 4.71 17.17
N SER A 384 74.22 5.70 16.82
CA SER A 384 74.66 6.95 16.18
C SER A 384 75.48 7.82 17.15
N ASP A 385 75.02 7.88 18.43
CA ASP A 385 75.72 8.60 19.47
C ASP A 385 77.06 7.98 19.88
N ASN A 386 77.26 6.66 19.62
CA ASN A 386 78.45 5.86 19.96
C ASN A 386 79.05 5.24 18.71
N ILE A 387 79.11 5.93 17.62
CA ILE A 387 79.41 5.38 16.30
C ILE A 387 80.76 4.71 16.20
N ASP A 388 81.78 5.31 16.75
CA ASP A 388 83.15 4.80 16.69
C ASP A 388 83.24 3.41 17.39
N LYS A 389 82.60 3.29 18.51
CA LYS A 389 82.58 2.06 19.32
C LYS A 389 81.73 0.97 18.63
N VAL A 390 80.64 1.33 18.02
CA VAL A 390 79.82 0.39 17.21
C VAL A 390 80.58 -0.15 16.04
N ILE A 391 81.35 0.69 15.30
CA ILE A 391 82.19 0.30 14.18
C ILE A 391 83.28 -0.61 14.66
N GLU A 392 83.94 -0.33 15.78
CA GLU A 392 85.01 -1.18 16.37
C GLU A 392 84.46 -2.58 16.68
N ILE A 393 83.32 -2.68 17.36
CA ILE A 393 82.63 -3.93 17.71
C ILE A 393 82.27 -4.72 16.46
N ILE A 394 81.70 -4.11 15.45
CA ILE A 394 81.32 -4.78 14.20
C ILE A 394 82.59 -5.31 13.45
N LYS A 395 83.64 -4.51 13.42
CA LYS A 395 84.92 -4.93 12.74
C LYS A 395 85.64 -6.02 13.51
N SER A 396 85.57 -6.05 14.82
CA SER A 396 86.20 -7.07 15.63
C SER A 396 85.43 -8.39 15.72
N SER A 397 84.21 -8.43 15.30
CA SER A 397 83.34 -9.59 15.34
C SER A 397 83.57 -10.53 14.15
N SER A 398 83.54 -11.83 14.39
CA SER A 398 83.82 -12.87 13.39
C SER A 398 82.73 -13.08 12.37
N ASN A 399 81.49 -12.77 12.75
CA ASN A 399 80.29 -12.84 11.89
C ASN A 399 79.21 -11.91 12.41
N ALA A 400 78.08 -11.74 11.69
CA ALA A 400 76.99 -10.88 12.00
C ALA A 400 76.29 -11.25 13.32
N ASP A 401 76.22 -12.53 13.67
CA ASP A 401 75.58 -13.00 14.90
C ASP A 401 76.43 -12.65 16.11
N ASN A 402 77.73 -12.82 16.04
CA ASN A 402 78.66 -12.39 17.10
C ASN A 402 78.66 -10.87 17.26
N ALA A 403 78.62 -10.12 16.19
CA ALA A 403 78.45 -8.66 16.25
C ALA A 403 77.19 -8.24 17.00
N ARG A 404 76.01 -8.89 16.75
CA ARG A 404 74.80 -8.69 17.47
C ARG A 404 74.94 -8.96 18.98
N GLU A 405 75.48 -10.12 19.31
CA GLU A 405 75.66 -10.45 20.76
C GLU A 405 76.54 -9.45 21.49
N ASN A 406 77.65 -9.01 20.86
CA ASN A 406 78.56 -8.03 21.44
C ASN A 406 77.82 -6.64 21.60
N LEU A 407 77.09 -6.21 20.63
CA LEU A 407 76.28 -4.95 20.71
C LEU A 407 75.23 -5.03 21.80
N ILE A 408 74.54 -6.18 21.98
CA ILE A 408 73.59 -6.41 23.04
C ILE A 408 74.25 -6.27 24.42
N LYS A 409 75.37 -6.90 24.60
CA LYS A 409 76.15 -6.87 25.85
C LYS A 409 76.63 -5.48 26.19
N GLU A 410 77.17 -4.75 25.22
CA GLU A 410 77.86 -3.48 25.47
C GLU A 410 76.85 -2.31 25.68
N PHE A 411 75.76 -2.28 24.92
CA PHE A 411 74.79 -1.17 24.96
C PHE A 411 73.46 -1.57 25.59
N SER A 412 73.32 -2.79 26.15
CA SER A 412 72.07 -3.30 26.72
C SER A 412 70.91 -3.24 25.74
N LEU A 413 71.16 -3.52 24.45
CA LEU A 413 70.17 -3.45 23.37
C LEU A 413 69.33 -4.71 23.37
N SER A 414 68.16 -4.63 22.79
CA SER A 414 67.36 -5.78 22.42
C SER A 414 67.92 -6.45 21.12
N GLU A 415 67.59 -7.72 20.92
CA GLU A 415 67.96 -8.45 19.70
C GLU A 415 67.54 -7.73 18.43
N ILE A 416 66.32 -7.18 18.42
CA ILE A 416 65.75 -6.42 17.29
C ILE A 416 66.54 -5.13 17.04
N GLN A 417 66.92 -4.40 18.06
CA GLN A 417 67.75 -3.20 17.96
C GLN A 417 69.12 -3.52 17.42
N ALA A 418 69.81 -4.54 18.00
CA ALA A 418 71.13 -4.97 17.56
C ALA A 418 71.11 -5.46 16.09
N LYS A 419 70.10 -6.18 15.67
CA LYS A 419 69.89 -6.56 14.27
C LYS A 419 69.78 -5.35 13.36
N ALA A 420 68.97 -4.37 13.73
CA ALA A 420 68.79 -3.14 12.97
C ALA A 420 70.10 -2.33 12.82
N ILE A 421 70.95 -2.35 13.86
CA ILE A 421 72.26 -1.67 13.84
C ILE A 421 73.23 -2.39 12.88
N VAL A 422 73.27 -3.71 12.92
CA VAL A 422 74.18 -4.51 12.01
C VAL A 422 73.71 -4.36 10.55
N GLU A 423 72.41 -4.25 10.26
CA GLU A 423 71.83 -4.03 8.93
C GLU A 423 71.86 -2.55 8.48
N MET A 424 72.36 -1.61 9.33
CA MET A 424 72.36 -0.19 9.03
C MET A 424 73.30 0.14 7.87
N ARG A 425 72.83 0.95 6.93
CA ARG A 425 73.64 1.41 5.78
C ARG A 425 74.56 2.56 6.16
N LEU A 426 75.79 2.60 5.64
CA LEU A 426 76.80 3.63 5.93
C LEU A 426 76.27 5.06 5.68
N ARG A 427 75.38 5.28 4.73
CA ARG A 427 74.82 6.59 4.47
C ARG A 427 73.99 7.13 5.63
N GLN A 428 73.46 6.29 6.50
CA GLN A 428 72.62 6.65 7.67
C GLN A 428 73.50 7.23 8.82
N LEU A 429 74.81 7.12 8.65
CA LEU A 429 75.75 7.68 9.61
C LEU A 429 76.09 9.17 9.38
N THR A 430 75.52 9.78 8.29
CA THR A 430 75.74 11.23 8.06
C THR A 430 74.92 12.07 8.99
N GLY A 431 75.42 13.25 9.38
CA GLY A 431 74.74 14.13 10.33
C GLY A 431 73.30 14.47 9.95
N LEU A 432 73.07 14.70 8.62
CA LEU A 432 71.75 15.02 8.10
C LEU A 432 70.77 13.83 8.29
N GLU A 433 71.19 12.59 8.17
CA GLU A 433 70.33 11.40 8.38
C GLU A 433 70.13 11.15 9.88
N GLN A 434 71.13 11.45 10.74
CA GLN A 434 70.97 11.40 12.20
C GLN A 434 69.88 12.38 12.70
N ASP A 435 69.87 13.62 12.19
CA ASP A 435 68.84 14.60 12.51
C ASP A 435 67.44 14.13 12.05
N LYS A 436 67.34 13.44 10.92
CA LYS A 436 66.07 12.86 10.47
C LYS A 436 65.60 11.73 11.39
N LEU A 437 66.49 10.84 11.86
CA LEU A 437 66.15 9.77 12.76
C LEU A 437 65.64 10.32 14.08
N ARG A 438 66.30 11.34 14.68
CA ARG A 438 65.85 12.00 15.88
C ARG A 438 64.52 12.69 15.74
N LYS A 439 64.27 13.35 14.59
CA LYS A 439 63.01 13.97 14.27
C LYS A 439 61.87 12.94 14.13
N GLU A 440 62.09 11.87 13.37
CA GLU A 440 61.17 10.74 13.24
C GLU A 440 60.82 10.13 14.59
N HIS A 441 61.82 9.92 15.46
CA HIS A 441 61.61 9.39 16.80
C HIS A 441 60.75 10.33 17.65
N ALA A 442 61.02 11.63 17.65
CA ALA A 442 60.26 12.61 18.42
C ALA A 442 58.78 12.66 17.93
N GLU A 443 58.54 12.63 16.61
CA GLU A 443 57.19 12.56 16.01
C GLU A 443 56.47 11.29 16.41
N LEU A 444 57.14 10.14 16.42
CA LEU A 444 56.58 8.87 16.89
C LEU A 444 56.22 8.86 18.37
N LEU A 445 57.03 9.47 19.25
CA LEU A 445 56.69 9.58 20.68
C LEU A 445 55.45 10.43 20.90
N ILE A 446 55.25 11.48 20.14
CA ILE A 446 54.02 12.30 20.16
C ILE A 446 52.84 11.45 19.71
N LEU A 447 52.99 10.71 18.56
CA LEU A 447 51.95 9.83 18.03
C LEU A 447 51.59 8.71 19.05
N ILE A 448 52.58 8.06 19.67
CA ILE A 448 52.35 7.03 20.70
C ILE A 448 51.53 7.58 21.85
N LYS A 449 51.90 8.79 22.32
CA LYS A 449 51.12 9.44 23.38
C LYS A 449 49.69 9.72 22.97
N ASP A 450 49.50 10.19 21.76
CA ASP A 450 48.17 10.47 21.19
C ASP A 450 47.34 9.18 21.04
N LEU A 451 47.93 8.10 20.51
CA LEU A 451 47.26 6.82 20.37
C LEU A 451 46.90 6.19 21.72
N LYS A 452 47.73 6.35 22.76
CA LYS A 452 47.39 5.93 24.12
C LYS A 452 46.22 6.71 24.67
N ASP A 453 46.21 8.03 24.52
CA ASP A 453 45.09 8.87 24.95
C ASP A 453 43.78 8.48 24.25
N ILE A 454 43.79 8.16 22.97
CA ILE A 454 42.60 7.64 22.24
C ILE A 454 42.12 6.32 22.88
N LEU A 455 43.02 5.41 23.27
CA LEU A 455 42.64 4.12 23.86
C LEU A 455 42.08 4.30 25.29
N ASP A 456 42.58 5.28 26.07
CA ASP A 456 42.18 5.52 27.44
C ASP A 456 40.89 6.34 27.56
N ASN A 457 40.55 7.16 26.53
CA ASN A 457 39.41 8.07 26.56
C ASN A 457 38.31 7.68 25.56
N GLU A 458 37.15 7.26 26.10
CA GLU A 458 35.99 6.87 25.29
C GLU A 458 35.37 8.05 24.53
N ASP A 459 35.26 9.23 25.17
CA ASP A 459 34.70 10.42 24.54
C ASP A 459 35.49 10.80 23.27
N ARG A 460 36.81 10.64 23.34
CA ARG A 460 37.70 10.91 22.22
C ARG A 460 37.49 9.92 21.07
N ARG A 461 37.29 8.65 21.39
CA ARG A 461 36.95 7.64 20.36
C ARG A 461 35.63 7.96 19.69
N MET A 462 34.62 8.34 20.46
CA MET A 462 33.32 8.76 19.93
C MET A 462 33.43 10.01 19.06
N GLN A 463 34.28 10.96 19.44
CA GLN A 463 34.53 12.14 18.60
C GLN A 463 35.18 11.76 17.26
N ILE A 464 36.15 10.84 17.25
CA ILE A 464 36.76 10.32 16.02
C ILE A 464 35.70 9.69 15.10
N ILE A 465 34.80 8.88 15.65
CA ILE A 465 33.71 8.27 14.88
C ILE A 465 32.80 9.35 14.27
N LYS A 466 32.45 10.40 15.03
CA LYS A 466 31.67 11.52 14.51
C LYS A 466 32.39 12.25 13.38
N ASP A 467 33.66 12.56 13.54
CA ASP A 467 34.45 13.26 12.54
C ASP A 467 34.53 12.45 11.24
N GLU A 468 34.74 11.12 11.33
CA GLU A 468 34.75 10.21 10.19
C GLU A 468 33.36 10.17 9.52
N LEU A 469 32.26 10.15 10.27
CA LEU A 469 30.89 10.17 9.73
C LEU A 469 30.58 11.50 9.04
N ILE A 470 31.02 12.61 9.60
CA ILE A 470 30.86 13.95 9.00
C ILE A 470 31.64 14.03 7.67
N GLU A 471 32.86 13.50 7.63
CA GLU A 471 33.66 13.42 6.39
C GLU A 471 32.93 12.58 5.31
N ILE A 472 32.35 11.44 5.68
CA ILE A 472 31.55 10.60 4.77
C ILE A 472 30.29 11.35 4.29
N LYS A 473 29.60 12.08 5.18
CA LYS A 473 28.45 12.93 4.83
C LYS A 473 28.83 14.02 3.82
N GLU A 474 29.92 14.71 4.03
CA GLU A 474 30.40 15.77 3.10
C GLU A 474 30.83 15.22 1.74
N ARG A 475 31.42 14.01 1.72
CA ARG A 475 31.96 13.40 0.49
C ARG A 475 30.89 12.76 -0.37
N TYR A 476 29.86 12.15 0.23
CA TYR A 476 28.87 11.31 -0.48
C TYR A 476 27.42 11.72 -0.26
N GLY A 477 27.17 12.68 0.61
CA GLY A 477 25.80 13.14 0.90
C GLY A 477 25.15 13.77 -0.33
N ASP A 478 23.90 13.39 -0.57
CA ASP A 478 23.04 13.93 -1.60
C ASP A 478 21.62 14.21 -1.07
N GLU A 479 20.84 14.94 -1.83
CA GLU A 479 19.46 15.25 -1.44
C GLU A 479 18.58 14.00 -1.48
N ARG A 480 17.51 14.02 -0.66
CA ARG A 480 16.47 13.01 -0.65
C ARG A 480 15.80 12.94 -2.02
N ARG A 481 15.61 11.71 -2.53
CA ARG A 481 14.92 11.43 -3.79
C ARG A 481 13.42 11.23 -3.60
N SER A 482 13.03 10.48 -2.56
CA SER A 482 11.63 10.18 -2.28
C SER A 482 10.94 11.32 -1.54
N LEU A 483 9.81 11.81 -2.05
CA LEU A 483 8.96 12.80 -1.37
C LEU A 483 8.15 12.12 -0.26
N ILE A 484 7.72 12.87 0.75
CA ILE A 484 6.88 12.37 1.85
C ILE A 484 5.58 13.16 1.85
N GLU A 485 4.45 12.48 1.67
CA GLU A 485 3.10 13.03 1.84
C GLU A 485 2.49 12.49 3.14
N PHE A 486 2.27 13.39 4.09
CA PHE A 486 1.68 13.09 5.40
C PHE A 486 0.14 12.97 5.35
N ALA A 487 -0.44 12.57 4.23
CA ALA A 487 -1.89 12.48 4.08
C ALA A 487 -2.51 11.62 5.19
N GLY A 488 -3.43 12.20 5.92
CA GLY A 488 -4.20 11.49 6.93
C GLY A 488 -5.26 10.62 6.24
N GLY A 489 -5.24 9.32 6.54
CA GLY A 489 -6.22 8.35 6.09
C GLY A 489 -5.99 7.80 4.67
N GLU A 490 -6.39 6.58 4.46
CA GLU A 490 -6.53 6.02 3.11
C GLU A 490 -7.60 6.86 2.39
N LEU A 491 -7.20 7.75 1.48
CA LEU A 491 -8.14 8.37 0.56
C LEU A 491 -8.86 7.25 -0.21
N SER A 492 -10.13 7.07 0.09
CA SER A 492 -10.99 6.21 -0.72
C SER A 492 -11.17 6.89 -2.09
N ILE A 493 -11.51 6.13 -3.11
CA ILE A 493 -11.85 6.73 -4.42
C ILE A 493 -13.02 7.70 -4.26
N GLU A 494 -13.89 7.45 -3.30
CA GLU A 494 -15.02 8.30 -2.92
C GLU A 494 -14.56 9.70 -2.49
N ASP A 495 -13.46 9.82 -1.73
CA ASP A 495 -12.93 11.12 -1.25
C ASP A 495 -12.35 12.01 -2.37
N MET A 496 -12.16 11.46 -3.55
CA MET A 496 -11.55 12.15 -4.69
C MET A 496 -12.55 12.49 -5.81
N ILE A 497 -13.75 11.99 -5.71
CA ILE A 497 -14.85 12.30 -6.64
C ILE A 497 -15.58 13.50 -6.07
N PRO A 498 -15.81 14.57 -6.85
CA PRO A 498 -16.64 15.67 -6.40
C PRO A 498 -18.00 15.13 -5.98
N ASP A 499 -18.46 15.50 -4.78
CA ASP A 499 -19.79 15.13 -4.29
C ASP A 499 -20.86 15.97 -4.96
N GLU A 500 -21.04 15.75 -6.27
CA GLU A 500 -22.03 16.43 -7.08
C GLU A 500 -23.41 15.80 -6.93
N LYS A 501 -24.46 16.63 -6.92
CA LYS A 501 -25.84 16.15 -6.98
C LYS A 501 -26.12 15.50 -8.34
N VAL A 502 -26.64 14.30 -8.31
CA VAL A 502 -27.01 13.50 -9.49
C VAL A 502 -28.41 12.96 -9.39
N VAL A 503 -29.03 12.78 -10.54
CA VAL A 503 -30.34 12.15 -10.67
C VAL A 503 -30.15 10.70 -11.09
N ILE A 504 -30.63 9.76 -10.28
CA ILE A 504 -30.61 8.33 -10.54
C ILE A 504 -31.99 7.92 -11.03
N THR A 505 -32.08 7.35 -12.21
CA THR A 505 -33.33 6.90 -12.78
C THR A 505 -33.30 5.39 -12.99
N ILE A 506 -34.42 4.72 -12.65
CA ILE A 506 -34.59 3.28 -12.84
C ILE A 506 -35.88 3.07 -13.61
N SER A 507 -35.81 2.37 -14.74
CA SER A 507 -36.97 2.05 -15.55
C SER A 507 -37.66 0.77 -15.07
N HIS A 508 -38.92 0.58 -15.47
CA HIS A 508 -39.73 -0.61 -15.17
C HIS A 508 -39.06 -1.91 -15.69
N ALA A 509 -38.35 -1.84 -16.80
CA ALA A 509 -37.58 -2.97 -17.36
C ALA A 509 -36.24 -3.22 -16.62
N GLY A 510 -35.92 -2.44 -15.58
CA GLY A 510 -34.72 -2.62 -14.78
C GLY A 510 -33.45 -2.02 -15.38
N TYR A 511 -33.56 -0.99 -16.21
CA TYR A 511 -32.41 -0.18 -16.65
C TYR A 511 -32.16 0.95 -15.67
N ILE A 512 -30.91 1.13 -15.27
CA ILE A 512 -30.46 2.17 -14.35
C ILE A 512 -29.44 3.09 -15.02
N LYS A 513 -29.52 4.39 -14.74
CA LYS A 513 -28.50 5.38 -15.10
C LYS A 513 -28.44 6.48 -14.04
N ARG A 514 -27.30 7.19 -13.97
CA ARG A 514 -27.21 8.49 -13.31
C ARG A 514 -26.95 9.60 -14.34
N THR A 515 -27.46 10.76 -14.09
CA THR A 515 -27.31 11.95 -14.93
C THR A 515 -26.95 13.12 -14.01
N SER A 516 -25.99 13.97 -14.40
CA SER A 516 -25.68 15.17 -13.63
C SER A 516 -26.93 16.06 -13.48
N LEU A 517 -27.18 16.58 -12.30
CA LEU A 517 -28.30 17.50 -12.07
C LEU A 517 -28.19 18.76 -12.97
N ALA A 518 -26.98 19.15 -13.36
CA ALA A 518 -26.73 20.28 -14.26
C ALA A 518 -27.28 20.07 -15.70
N GLU A 519 -27.50 18.81 -16.13
CA GLU A 519 -28.14 18.53 -17.42
C GLU A 519 -29.67 18.78 -17.41
N TYR A 520 -30.26 18.88 -16.24
CA TYR A 520 -31.66 19.25 -16.01
C TYR A 520 -31.80 20.77 -15.93
N LYS A 521 -31.33 21.50 -16.97
CA LYS A 521 -31.44 22.98 -17.03
C LYS A 521 -32.89 23.43 -17.19
N THR A 522 -33.23 24.51 -16.48
CA THR A 522 -34.47 25.25 -16.51
C THR A 522 -34.96 25.65 -17.89
N GLN A 523 -36.19 25.32 -18.23
CA GLN A 523 -36.91 26.03 -19.29
C GLN A 523 -37.96 26.98 -18.65
N ASN A 524 -38.00 28.22 -19.14
CA ASN A 524 -39.01 29.21 -18.75
C ASN A 524 -40.42 28.76 -19.18
N ARG A 525 -41.44 29.16 -18.42
CA ARG A 525 -42.88 28.92 -18.74
C ARG A 525 -43.18 29.22 -20.22
N GLY A 526 -43.69 28.19 -20.95
CA GLY A 526 -44.06 28.30 -22.34
C GLY A 526 -43.20 27.52 -23.33
N GLY A 527 -42.17 26.76 -22.85
CA GLY A 527 -41.36 25.87 -23.73
C GLY A 527 -42.12 24.59 -24.08
N VAL A 528 -41.86 24.03 -25.24
CA VAL A 528 -42.33 22.70 -25.65
C VAL A 528 -41.48 21.67 -24.93
N GLY A 529 -42.08 20.84 -24.05
CA GLY A 529 -41.37 19.81 -23.25
C GLY A 529 -40.52 18.89 -24.14
N GLN A 530 -39.31 18.54 -23.69
CA GLN A 530 -38.42 17.58 -24.36
C GLN A 530 -38.70 16.16 -23.88
N LYS A 531 -38.68 15.19 -24.78
CA LYS A 531 -38.83 13.76 -24.48
C LYS A 531 -37.68 13.29 -23.58
N GLY A 532 -37.96 12.78 -22.41
CA GLY A 532 -37.02 12.41 -21.37
C GLY A 532 -36.27 11.08 -21.58
N SER A 533 -36.68 10.21 -22.50
CA SER A 533 -35.92 9.04 -22.96
C SER A 533 -36.52 8.41 -24.21
N ASN A 534 -35.71 7.82 -25.07
CA ASN A 534 -36.17 6.89 -26.12
C ASN A 534 -36.31 5.48 -25.50
N THR A 535 -37.32 5.29 -24.67
CA THR A 535 -37.71 3.95 -24.23
C THR A 535 -38.39 3.20 -25.38
N ARG A 536 -38.28 1.87 -25.44
CA ARG A 536 -39.19 1.06 -26.20
C ARG A 536 -40.60 1.41 -25.77
N SER A 537 -41.61 1.32 -26.63
CA SER A 537 -42.98 1.70 -26.39
C SER A 537 -43.68 1.09 -25.16
N GLU A 538 -43.00 0.28 -24.38
CA GLU A 538 -43.46 -0.49 -23.22
C GLU A 538 -42.62 -0.25 -21.93
N ASP A 539 -41.53 0.55 -21.93
CA ASP A 539 -40.71 0.84 -20.77
C ASP A 539 -40.87 2.32 -20.34
N PHE A 540 -40.88 2.58 -19.06
CA PHE A 540 -41.03 3.91 -18.45
C PHE A 540 -40.21 4.04 -17.19
N LEU A 541 -39.94 5.27 -16.75
CA LEU A 541 -39.23 5.55 -15.52
C LEU A 541 -40.14 5.24 -14.31
N GLU A 542 -39.74 4.24 -13.52
CA GLU A 542 -40.51 3.81 -12.33
C GLU A 542 -39.99 4.48 -11.05
N TYR A 543 -38.67 4.68 -10.98
CA TYR A 543 -38.03 5.30 -9.80
C TYR A 543 -37.09 6.40 -10.27
N LEU A 544 -37.11 7.50 -9.50
CA LEU A 544 -36.22 8.64 -9.61
C LEU A 544 -35.72 8.96 -8.20
N PHE A 545 -34.43 9.04 -8.03
CA PHE A 545 -33.80 9.44 -6.79
C PHE A 545 -32.86 10.60 -7.08
N VAL A 546 -32.88 11.62 -6.25
CA VAL A 546 -31.88 12.66 -6.22
C VAL A 546 -30.92 12.30 -5.10
N GLY A 547 -29.65 12.25 -5.39
CA GLY A 547 -28.60 11.88 -4.45
C GLY A 547 -27.30 12.54 -4.83
N THR A 548 -26.24 12.24 -4.06
CA THR A 548 -24.87 12.68 -4.35
C THR A 548 -24.00 11.48 -4.71
N ASN A 549 -22.88 11.74 -5.36
CA ASN A 549 -21.97 10.68 -5.81
C ASN A 549 -21.47 9.79 -4.67
N HIS A 550 -21.39 10.28 -3.44
CA HIS A 550 -20.90 9.55 -2.27
C HIS A 550 -21.95 8.68 -1.57
N GLN A 551 -23.22 8.78 -1.98
CA GLN A 551 -24.29 7.98 -1.42
C GLN A 551 -24.28 6.54 -1.94
N TYR A 552 -25.02 5.66 -1.27
CA TYR A 552 -25.17 4.25 -1.64
C TYR A 552 -26.61 3.92 -2.01
N MET A 553 -26.75 3.14 -3.08
CA MET A 553 -27.98 2.48 -3.47
C MET A 553 -28.03 1.07 -2.88
N LEU A 554 -29.07 0.75 -2.12
CA LEU A 554 -29.38 -0.59 -1.64
C LEU A 554 -30.44 -1.23 -2.54
N PHE A 555 -30.17 -2.43 -2.99
CA PHE A 555 -31.04 -3.23 -3.88
C PHE A 555 -31.54 -4.45 -3.13
N PHE A 556 -32.83 -4.53 -2.90
CA PHE A 556 -33.44 -5.67 -2.22
C PHE A 556 -34.11 -6.59 -3.22
N THR A 557 -33.76 -7.88 -3.18
CA THR A 557 -34.26 -8.86 -4.14
C THR A 557 -35.46 -9.63 -3.64
N GLN A 558 -36.19 -10.24 -4.55
CA GLN A 558 -37.36 -11.08 -4.29
C GLN A 558 -37.05 -12.23 -3.32
N LYS A 559 -35.86 -12.82 -3.41
CA LYS A 559 -35.37 -13.88 -2.51
C LYS A 559 -34.86 -13.37 -1.16
N GLY A 560 -34.96 -12.05 -0.90
CA GLY A 560 -34.60 -11.45 0.38
C GLY A 560 -33.12 -11.17 0.59
N LYS A 561 -32.36 -11.02 -0.50
CA LYS A 561 -30.96 -10.54 -0.45
C LYS A 561 -30.90 -9.03 -0.60
N CYS A 562 -29.83 -8.41 -0.05
CA CYS A 562 -29.49 -7.00 -0.24
C CYS A 562 -28.13 -6.90 -0.91
N PHE A 563 -28.05 -6.10 -1.97
CA PHE A 563 -26.83 -5.71 -2.68
C PHE A 563 -26.62 -4.21 -2.55
N TRP A 564 -25.38 -3.77 -2.75
CA TRP A 564 -24.98 -2.37 -2.71
C TRP A 564 -24.35 -1.94 -4.02
N MET A 565 -24.52 -0.68 -4.32
CA MET A 565 -23.78 0.01 -5.35
C MET A 565 -23.57 1.44 -4.88
N SER A 566 -22.36 1.97 -4.96
CA SER A 566 -22.14 3.40 -4.78
C SER A 566 -22.84 4.15 -5.91
N VAL A 567 -23.41 5.30 -5.63
CA VAL A 567 -24.08 6.11 -6.66
C VAL A 567 -23.11 6.45 -7.79
N PHE A 568 -21.86 6.65 -7.45
CA PHE A 568 -20.79 6.88 -8.41
C PHE A 568 -20.59 5.71 -9.39
N ASP A 569 -20.78 4.44 -8.96
CA ASP A 569 -20.67 3.24 -9.81
C ASP A 569 -21.89 3.04 -10.75
N VAL A 570 -22.98 3.80 -10.53
CA VAL A 570 -24.12 3.79 -11.44
C VAL A 570 -23.69 4.37 -12.80
N PRO A 571 -23.94 3.68 -13.92
CA PRO A 571 -23.52 4.15 -15.23
C PRO A 571 -24.03 5.55 -15.55
N GLU A 572 -23.10 6.43 -15.92
CA GLU A 572 -23.44 7.76 -16.37
C GLU A 572 -24.10 7.71 -17.76
N GLY A 573 -25.12 8.49 -17.95
CA GLY A 573 -25.83 8.56 -19.19
C GLY A 573 -26.51 9.91 -19.38
N SER A 574 -26.56 10.40 -20.62
CA SER A 574 -27.33 11.59 -20.95
C SER A 574 -28.81 11.39 -20.66
N LYS A 575 -29.56 12.48 -20.48
CA LYS A 575 -31.02 12.49 -20.27
C LYS A 575 -31.75 11.53 -21.19
N LEU A 576 -31.34 11.40 -22.46
CA LEU A 576 -32.00 10.59 -23.49
C LEU A 576 -31.47 9.13 -23.59
N SER A 577 -30.43 8.75 -22.85
CA SER A 577 -29.87 7.40 -22.88
C SER A 577 -30.77 6.39 -22.14
N LYS A 578 -30.67 5.10 -22.52
CA LYS A 578 -31.44 4.01 -21.85
C LYS A 578 -30.84 3.57 -20.52
N GLY A 579 -29.58 3.89 -20.25
CA GLY A 579 -28.84 3.32 -19.12
C GLY A 579 -28.39 1.86 -19.38
N ARG A 580 -28.01 1.16 -18.30
CA ARG A 580 -27.59 -0.26 -18.35
C ARG A 580 -28.53 -1.13 -17.51
N ALA A 581 -28.72 -2.38 -17.95
CA ALA A 581 -29.53 -3.34 -17.19
C ALA A 581 -28.89 -3.65 -15.85
N LEU A 582 -29.67 -3.60 -14.79
CA LEU A 582 -29.25 -3.81 -13.41
C LEU A 582 -28.60 -5.17 -13.18
N GLN A 583 -29.06 -6.20 -13.90
CA GLN A 583 -28.49 -7.56 -13.84
C GLN A 583 -27.04 -7.63 -14.31
N ASN A 584 -26.56 -6.65 -15.07
CA ASN A 584 -25.16 -6.57 -15.51
C ASN A 584 -24.27 -5.78 -14.54
N LEU A 585 -24.85 -5.16 -13.54
CA LEU A 585 -24.16 -4.27 -12.61
C LEU A 585 -24.01 -4.87 -11.22
N ILE A 586 -24.97 -5.70 -10.78
CA ILE A 586 -24.93 -6.40 -9.51
C ILE A 586 -24.97 -7.91 -9.72
N ASN A 587 -24.28 -8.66 -8.85
CA ASN A 587 -24.16 -10.12 -8.98
C ASN A 587 -25.40 -10.85 -8.45
N ILE A 588 -26.51 -10.68 -9.14
CA ILE A 588 -27.82 -11.30 -8.78
C ILE A 588 -27.96 -12.66 -9.49
N GLU A 589 -28.60 -13.62 -8.85
CA GLU A 589 -28.93 -14.91 -9.45
C GLU A 589 -29.90 -14.75 -10.64
N PRO A 590 -29.78 -15.54 -11.71
CA PRO A 590 -30.61 -15.36 -12.93
C PRO A 590 -32.13 -15.45 -12.70
N ASP A 591 -32.55 -16.15 -11.63
CA ASP A 591 -33.96 -16.38 -11.26
C ASP A 591 -34.44 -15.44 -10.13
N ASP A 592 -33.59 -14.48 -9.69
CA ASP A 592 -33.95 -13.46 -8.72
C ASP A 592 -34.23 -12.10 -9.38
N LYS A 593 -35.02 -11.25 -8.74
CA LYS A 593 -35.38 -9.92 -9.25
C LYS A 593 -35.28 -8.89 -8.15
N VAL A 594 -34.83 -7.68 -8.47
CA VAL A 594 -34.87 -6.55 -7.53
C VAL A 594 -36.31 -6.10 -7.38
N LYS A 595 -36.75 -5.91 -6.13
CA LYS A 595 -38.13 -5.51 -5.76
C LYS A 595 -38.17 -4.14 -5.08
N ALA A 596 -37.10 -3.73 -4.41
CA ALA A 596 -37.08 -2.44 -3.74
C ALA A 596 -35.70 -1.79 -3.84
N PHE A 597 -35.71 -0.48 -3.87
CA PHE A 597 -34.54 0.40 -3.98
C PHE A 597 -34.55 1.40 -2.83
N ILE A 598 -33.41 1.62 -2.21
CA ILE A 598 -33.23 2.63 -1.16
C ILE A 598 -31.94 3.38 -1.47
N CYS A 599 -32.04 4.71 -1.62
CA CYS A 599 -30.87 5.58 -1.62
C CYS A 599 -30.58 5.99 -0.18
N THR A 600 -29.36 5.82 0.29
CA THR A 600 -28.94 6.16 1.66
C THR A 600 -27.90 7.27 1.61
N GLN A 601 -27.84 8.05 2.69
CA GLN A 601 -26.73 8.95 2.94
C GLN A 601 -25.44 8.14 3.24
N ASP A 602 -24.47 8.72 3.92
CA ASP A 602 -23.21 8.05 4.21
C ASP A 602 -23.41 6.86 5.16
N LEU A 603 -23.03 5.66 4.70
CA LEU A 603 -23.02 4.44 5.52
C LEU A 603 -21.88 4.39 6.54
N LYS A 604 -20.97 5.37 6.55
CA LYS A 604 -19.89 5.53 7.53
C LYS A 604 -20.27 6.43 8.70
N ASP A 605 -21.34 7.22 8.55
CA ASP A 605 -21.87 8.07 9.64
C ASP A 605 -22.59 7.21 10.69
N GLU A 606 -21.96 7.04 11.85
CA GLU A 606 -22.48 6.23 12.96
C GLU A 606 -23.81 6.78 13.51
N ALA A 607 -23.98 8.10 13.53
CA ALA A 607 -25.23 8.71 14.01
C ALA A 607 -26.39 8.40 13.06
N TYR A 608 -26.16 8.54 11.76
CA TYR A 608 -27.14 8.25 10.73
C TYR A 608 -27.53 6.75 10.71
N ILE A 609 -26.56 5.82 10.66
CA ILE A 609 -26.88 4.38 10.58
C ILE A 609 -27.56 3.82 11.83
N ASN A 610 -27.31 4.42 12.99
CA ASN A 610 -27.94 4.00 14.25
C ASN A 610 -29.33 4.61 14.45
N SER A 611 -29.66 5.72 13.80
CA SER A 611 -30.96 6.37 13.89
C SER A 611 -31.97 5.89 12.84
N HIS A 612 -31.51 5.15 11.81
CA HIS A 612 -32.38 4.71 10.71
C HIS A 612 -32.56 3.20 10.69
N TYR A 613 -33.68 2.79 10.10
CA TYR A 613 -34.11 1.39 9.99
C TYR A 613 -34.57 1.10 8.55
N VAL A 614 -34.45 -0.16 8.16
CA VAL A 614 -35.09 -0.68 6.96
C VAL A 614 -36.29 -1.54 7.37
N ILE A 615 -37.49 -1.12 6.96
CA ILE A 615 -38.71 -1.92 7.15
C ILE A 615 -39.04 -2.65 5.85
N MET A 616 -39.34 -3.92 5.94
CA MET A 616 -39.61 -4.79 4.80
C MET A 616 -40.94 -5.51 4.95
N CYS A 617 -41.59 -5.78 3.83
CA CYS A 617 -42.85 -6.55 3.81
C CYS A 617 -42.80 -7.64 2.75
N THR A 618 -43.25 -8.84 3.11
CA THR A 618 -43.40 -9.96 2.17
C THR A 618 -44.83 -10.06 1.62
N LYS A 619 -44.97 -10.76 0.51
CA LYS A 619 -46.24 -11.00 -0.17
C LYS A 619 -47.25 -11.76 0.71
N LYS A 620 -46.78 -12.62 1.62
CA LYS A 620 -47.63 -13.33 2.60
C LYS A 620 -47.83 -12.55 3.89
N GLY A 621 -47.49 -11.24 3.92
CA GLY A 621 -47.82 -10.31 5.00
C GLY A 621 -46.89 -10.42 6.22
N GLN A 622 -45.65 -10.92 6.07
CA GLN A 622 -44.68 -10.78 7.12
C GLN A 622 -44.05 -9.39 7.04
N VAL A 623 -43.77 -8.78 8.18
CA VAL A 623 -43.09 -7.47 8.29
C VAL A 623 -41.86 -7.63 9.15
N LYS A 624 -40.77 -7.02 8.73
CA LYS A 624 -39.53 -7.03 9.45
C LYS A 624 -38.93 -5.62 9.48
N LYS A 625 -38.36 -5.25 10.63
CA LYS A 625 -37.57 -4.02 10.82
C LYS A 625 -36.15 -4.41 11.20
N THR A 626 -35.18 -3.80 10.55
CA THR A 626 -33.75 -4.06 10.79
C THR A 626 -33.03 -2.71 10.87
N SER A 627 -32.10 -2.53 11.81
CA SER A 627 -31.26 -1.34 11.90
C SER A 627 -30.43 -1.17 10.62
N LEU A 628 -30.28 0.06 10.15
CA LEU A 628 -29.46 0.37 8.98
C LEU A 628 -27.98 0.01 9.20
N GLU A 629 -27.50 0.05 10.45
CA GLU A 629 -26.14 -0.40 10.83
C GLU A 629 -25.84 -1.80 10.30
N GLN A 630 -26.81 -2.72 10.28
CA GLN A 630 -26.60 -4.08 9.77
C GLN A 630 -26.35 -4.15 8.25
N TYR A 631 -26.55 -3.06 7.53
CA TYR A 631 -26.29 -2.86 6.11
C TYR A 631 -25.12 -1.91 5.85
N SER A 632 -24.37 -1.45 6.87
CA SER A 632 -23.26 -0.49 6.72
C SER A 632 -21.99 -1.07 6.11
N ARG A 633 -21.89 -2.40 5.97
CA ARG A 633 -20.70 -3.08 5.44
C ARG A 633 -21.00 -3.76 4.09
N PRO A 634 -20.79 -3.07 2.96
CA PRO A 634 -21.04 -3.60 1.62
C PRO A 634 -20.26 -4.90 1.33
N ARG A 635 -20.91 -5.83 0.60
CA ARG A 635 -20.28 -7.06 0.09
C ARG A 635 -20.72 -7.31 -1.34
N THR A 636 -19.79 -7.64 -2.21
CA THR A 636 -20.03 -7.88 -3.66
C THR A 636 -21.04 -9.00 -3.95
N ASN A 637 -21.09 -10.02 -3.11
CA ASN A 637 -22.01 -11.16 -3.26
C ASN A 637 -23.38 -10.95 -2.57
N GLY A 638 -23.64 -9.72 -2.10
CA GLY A 638 -24.84 -9.41 -1.32
C GLY A 638 -24.85 -10.09 0.06
N ILE A 639 -25.87 -9.74 0.84
CA ILE A 639 -26.14 -10.37 2.15
C ILE A 639 -27.60 -10.75 2.26
N ASN A 640 -27.89 -11.66 3.17
CA ASN A 640 -29.28 -11.95 3.51
C ASN A 640 -29.89 -10.77 4.25
N ALA A 641 -31.00 -10.22 3.75
CA ALA A 641 -31.74 -9.13 4.36
C ALA A 641 -32.94 -9.64 5.16
N ILE A 642 -33.60 -10.66 4.68
CA ILE A 642 -34.72 -11.35 5.33
C ILE A 642 -34.74 -12.80 4.90
N THR A 643 -35.01 -13.73 5.82
CA THR A 643 -35.25 -15.13 5.48
C THR A 643 -36.67 -15.28 4.96
N ILE A 644 -36.79 -15.53 3.66
CA ILE A 644 -38.06 -15.78 2.99
C ILE A 644 -38.48 -17.23 3.27
N LYS A 645 -39.76 -17.43 3.62
CA LYS A 645 -40.36 -18.76 3.79
C LYS A 645 -40.75 -19.34 2.44
N ASP A 646 -40.92 -20.66 2.39
CA ASP A 646 -41.40 -21.35 1.18
C ASP A 646 -42.71 -20.72 0.70
N ASP A 647 -42.86 -20.53 -0.62
CA ASP A 647 -43.97 -19.89 -1.29
C ASP A 647 -44.22 -18.39 -0.95
N ASP A 648 -43.22 -17.68 -0.38
CA ASP A 648 -43.29 -16.24 -0.12
C ASP A 648 -42.19 -15.50 -0.92
N GLU A 649 -42.34 -14.20 -1.03
CA GLU A 649 -41.37 -13.34 -1.70
C GLU A 649 -41.34 -11.97 -1.01
N LEU A 650 -40.19 -11.31 -1.06
CA LEU A 650 -40.09 -9.90 -0.65
C LEU A 650 -40.85 -9.05 -1.66
N LEU A 651 -41.70 -8.16 -1.15
CA LEU A 651 -42.49 -7.26 -1.95
C LEU A 651 -41.93 -5.84 -1.93
N GLU A 652 -41.57 -5.31 -0.76
CA GLU A 652 -41.17 -3.93 -0.61
C GLU A 652 -40.22 -3.74 0.58
N ALA A 653 -39.31 -2.75 0.49
CA ALA A 653 -38.47 -2.27 1.56
C ALA A 653 -38.42 -0.74 1.54
N LYS A 654 -38.44 -0.12 2.73
CA LYS A 654 -38.41 1.34 2.91
C LYS A 654 -37.44 1.72 4.02
N LEU A 655 -36.74 2.84 3.82
CA LEU A 655 -35.94 3.48 4.86
C LEU A 655 -36.87 4.29 5.79
N THR A 656 -36.65 4.20 7.10
CA THR A 656 -37.45 4.88 8.11
C THR A 656 -36.57 5.34 9.27
N THR A 657 -37.08 6.33 10.03
CA THR A 657 -36.47 6.82 11.27
C THR A 657 -36.97 6.10 12.53
N GLY A 658 -37.83 5.10 12.36
CA GLY A 658 -38.38 4.34 13.49
C GLY A 658 -39.70 4.85 14.06
N ASN A 659 -40.14 6.02 13.67
CA ASN A 659 -41.36 6.70 14.19
C ASN A 659 -42.49 6.79 13.17
N SER A 660 -42.39 6.19 12.03
CA SER A 660 -43.35 6.22 10.93
C SER A 660 -44.63 5.44 11.26
N GLN A 661 -45.65 5.67 10.49
CA GLN A 661 -46.86 4.84 10.47
C GLN A 661 -46.84 3.94 9.23
N VAL A 662 -47.05 2.66 9.43
CA VAL A 662 -46.97 1.65 8.36
C VAL A 662 -48.39 1.24 7.95
N LEU A 663 -48.66 1.31 6.64
CA LEU A 663 -49.90 0.78 6.08
C LEU A 663 -49.58 -0.39 5.14
N ILE A 664 -50.35 -1.47 5.27
CA ILE A 664 -50.22 -2.66 4.44
C ILE A 664 -51.59 -3.00 3.86
N SER A 665 -51.65 -3.10 2.53
CA SER A 665 -52.90 -3.44 1.82
C SER A 665 -52.82 -4.82 1.18
N VAL A 666 -53.94 -5.51 1.16
CA VAL A 666 -54.07 -6.85 0.59
C VAL A 666 -55.06 -6.84 -0.58
N LYS A 667 -54.89 -7.81 -1.47
CA LYS A 667 -55.64 -8.03 -2.70
C LYS A 667 -57.17 -8.04 -2.48
N SER A 668 -57.63 -8.56 -1.33
CA SER A 668 -59.02 -8.59 -0.90
C SER A 668 -59.60 -7.19 -0.53
N GLY A 669 -58.88 -6.09 -0.76
CA GLY A 669 -59.34 -4.72 -0.56
C GLY A 669 -59.37 -4.26 0.92
N LYS A 670 -58.53 -4.83 1.76
CA LYS A 670 -58.37 -4.41 3.16
C LYS A 670 -57.00 -3.75 3.35
N CYS A 671 -56.90 -2.84 4.31
CA CYS A 671 -55.70 -2.15 4.73
C CYS A 671 -55.56 -2.16 6.24
N ILE A 672 -54.39 -2.38 6.78
CA ILE A 672 -54.08 -2.21 8.20
C ILE A 672 -53.10 -1.04 8.34
N ARG A 673 -53.33 -0.18 9.36
CA ARG A 673 -52.44 0.90 9.76
C ARG A 673 -51.96 0.65 11.18
N PHE A 674 -50.68 0.74 11.43
CA PHE A 674 -50.09 0.58 12.75
C PHE A 674 -48.79 1.42 12.86
N GLU A 675 -48.44 1.74 14.11
CA GLU A 675 -47.18 2.44 14.42
C GLU A 675 -45.97 1.52 14.16
N GLU A 676 -44.95 2.03 13.51
CA GLU A 676 -43.74 1.29 13.23
C GLU A 676 -43.09 0.71 14.50
N GLY A 677 -43.17 1.43 15.64
CA GLY A 677 -42.69 0.99 16.95
C GLY A 677 -43.28 -0.34 17.44
N LYS A 678 -44.43 -0.77 16.91
CA LYS A 678 -45.03 -2.11 17.19
C LYS A 678 -44.22 -3.25 16.52
N THR A 679 -43.27 -2.92 15.62
CA THR A 679 -42.36 -3.88 15.02
C THR A 679 -40.95 -3.67 15.61
N ARG A 680 -40.56 -4.58 16.51
CA ARG A 680 -39.21 -4.51 17.12
C ARG A 680 -38.10 -4.70 16.06
N PRO A 681 -36.95 -4.06 16.19
CA PRO A 681 -35.79 -4.35 15.35
C PRO A 681 -35.37 -5.81 15.49
N MET A 682 -34.99 -6.45 14.36
CA MET A 682 -34.58 -7.87 14.27
C MET A 682 -33.34 -8.01 13.41
N GLY A 683 -32.53 -9.04 13.69
CA GLY A 683 -31.33 -9.34 12.89
C GLY A 683 -31.68 -9.78 11.45
N ARG A 684 -30.75 -9.66 10.54
CA ARG A 684 -30.91 -9.92 9.09
C ARG A 684 -31.50 -11.30 8.76
N ASN A 685 -31.14 -12.33 9.50
CA ASN A 685 -31.57 -13.71 9.24
C ASN A 685 -32.97 -14.05 9.81
N ALA A 686 -33.67 -13.07 10.40
CA ALA A 686 -35.03 -13.30 10.87
C ALA A 686 -36.03 -13.28 9.69
N SER A 687 -37.10 -14.05 9.78
CA SER A 687 -38.22 -14.07 8.80
C SER A 687 -39.30 -13.00 9.07
N GLY A 688 -39.13 -12.19 10.11
CA GLY A 688 -40.12 -11.14 10.47
C GLY A 688 -41.26 -11.64 11.35
N VAL A 689 -42.25 -10.80 11.47
CA VAL A 689 -43.47 -11.03 12.28
C VAL A 689 -44.71 -10.72 11.42
N ARG A 690 -45.84 -11.25 11.78
CA ARG A 690 -47.09 -11.00 11.05
C ARG A 690 -47.47 -9.54 11.09
N GLY A 691 -47.52 -8.88 9.90
CA GLY A 691 -47.96 -7.52 9.71
C GLY A 691 -49.46 -7.42 9.54
N ILE A 692 -50.05 -8.24 8.69
CA ILE A 692 -51.50 -8.32 8.43
C ILE A 692 -51.96 -9.80 8.41
N LYS A 693 -53.18 -10.06 8.76
CA LYS A 693 -53.82 -11.37 8.64
C LYS A 693 -54.55 -11.45 7.29
N LEU A 694 -54.08 -12.31 6.40
CA LEU A 694 -54.70 -12.57 5.11
C LEU A 694 -56.05 -13.25 5.29
N LYS A 695 -56.94 -13.06 4.32
CA LYS A 695 -58.28 -13.64 4.35
C LYS A 695 -58.22 -15.16 4.18
N ASP A 696 -57.49 -15.62 3.20
CA ASP A 696 -57.30 -17.02 2.82
C ASP A 696 -55.92 -17.19 2.14
N SER A 697 -55.60 -18.41 1.63
CA SER A 697 -54.33 -18.70 0.98
C SER A 697 -54.15 -17.99 -0.37
N SER A 698 -55.22 -17.56 -1.04
CA SER A 698 -55.19 -16.83 -2.31
C SER A 698 -55.03 -15.31 -2.15
N ASP A 699 -55.18 -14.79 -0.92
CA ASP A 699 -55.01 -13.39 -0.59
C ASP A 699 -53.53 -13.06 -0.41
N GLU A 700 -53.11 -11.90 -0.86
CA GLU A 700 -51.70 -11.48 -0.83
C GLU A 700 -51.60 -9.97 -0.57
N VAL A 701 -50.45 -9.54 -0.04
CA VAL A 701 -50.14 -8.11 0.09
C VAL A 701 -49.84 -7.56 -1.29
N VAL A 702 -50.40 -6.38 -1.58
CA VAL A 702 -50.21 -5.65 -2.85
C VAL A 702 -49.32 -4.41 -2.70
N GLY A 703 -49.05 -3.95 -1.49
CA GLY A 703 -48.13 -2.86 -1.23
C GLY A 703 -48.02 -2.51 0.27
N MET A 704 -46.90 -1.92 0.62
CA MET A 704 -46.60 -1.34 1.93
C MET A 704 -46.17 0.11 1.74
N ILE A 705 -46.72 1.01 2.50
CA ILE A 705 -46.26 2.39 2.55
C ILE A 705 -45.89 2.76 3.99
N SER A 706 -44.88 3.63 4.12
CA SER A 706 -44.45 4.27 5.35
C SER A 706 -44.80 5.75 5.27
N VAL A 707 -45.55 6.24 6.22
CA VAL A 707 -46.06 7.60 6.22
C VAL A 707 -45.49 8.35 7.42
N ASN A 708 -44.79 9.43 7.15
CA ASN A 708 -44.28 10.37 8.15
C ASN A 708 -45.14 11.66 8.18
N ASP A 709 -45.60 12.08 7.00
CA ASP A 709 -46.47 13.25 6.84
C ASP A 709 -47.96 12.87 7.04
N MET A 710 -48.62 13.50 7.99
CA MET A 710 -50.00 13.21 8.34
C MET A 710 -51.03 13.87 7.41
N ASP A 711 -50.60 14.84 6.61
CA ASP A 711 -51.47 15.55 5.67
C ASP A 711 -51.60 14.86 4.31
N SER A 712 -50.91 13.74 4.13
CA SER A 712 -50.94 12.97 2.88
C SER A 712 -52.15 12.04 2.79
N ASP A 713 -52.58 11.76 1.56
CA ASP A 713 -53.73 10.89 1.27
C ASP A 713 -53.27 9.49 0.78
N ILE A 714 -54.19 8.55 0.90
CA ILE A 714 -54.00 7.15 0.49
C ILE A 714 -54.75 6.92 -0.84
N LEU A 715 -54.00 6.69 -1.90
CA LEU A 715 -54.52 6.26 -3.17
C LEU A 715 -54.55 4.72 -3.24
N VAL A 716 -55.64 4.17 -3.71
CA VAL A 716 -55.81 2.75 -4.01
C VAL A 716 -56.34 2.57 -5.42
N VAL A 717 -55.79 1.58 -6.14
CA VAL A 717 -56.17 1.27 -7.53
C VAL A 717 -56.44 -0.22 -7.64
N SER A 718 -57.55 -0.56 -8.34
CA SER A 718 -58.00 -1.93 -8.53
C SER A 718 -57.80 -2.41 -9.96
N GLU A 719 -57.86 -3.70 -10.16
CA GLU A 719 -57.52 -4.43 -11.40
C GLU A 719 -58.27 -3.93 -12.65
N ASN A 720 -59.54 -3.57 -12.49
CA ASN A 720 -60.38 -3.11 -13.57
C ASN A 720 -60.38 -1.57 -13.79
N GLY A 721 -59.30 -0.89 -13.29
CA GLY A 721 -59.06 0.52 -13.50
C GLY A 721 -59.90 1.45 -12.64
N TYR A 722 -60.47 0.96 -11.56
CA TYR A 722 -61.15 1.79 -10.53
C TYR A 722 -60.15 2.17 -9.46
N GLY A 723 -60.16 3.39 -9.00
CA GLY A 723 -59.34 3.84 -7.90
C GLY A 723 -59.97 5.02 -7.14
N LYS A 724 -59.36 5.37 -6.05
CA LYS A 724 -59.76 6.49 -5.25
C LYS A 724 -58.64 6.96 -4.31
N ARG A 725 -58.81 8.20 -3.93
CA ARG A 725 -58.03 8.89 -2.92
C ARG A 725 -58.86 8.99 -1.64
N SER A 726 -58.25 8.68 -0.48
CA SER A 726 -58.91 8.73 0.82
C SER A 726 -57.99 9.35 1.85
N SER A 727 -58.53 10.18 2.78
CA SER A 727 -57.72 10.75 3.85
C SER A 727 -57.06 9.67 4.71
N LEU A 728 -55.83 9.90 5.13
CA LEU A 728 -55.13 9.04 6.06
C LEU A 728 -55.88 8.88 7.40
N GLU A 729 -56.65 9.89 7.83
CA GLU A 729 -57.44 9.86 9.08
C GLU A 729 -58.55 8.80 9.04
N ASP A 730 -59.09 8.47 7.88
CA ASP A 730 -60.06 7.39 7.71
C ASP A 730 -59.53 6.02 8.14
N TYR A 731 -58.23 5.83 8.23
CA TYR A 731 -57.56 4.58 8.60
C TYR A 731 -57.15 4.59 10.08
N ARG A 732 -57.97 3.97 10.94
CA ARG A 732 -57.64 3.90 12.37
C ARG A 732 -56.33 3.19 12.63
N ILE A 733 -55.55 3.67 13.56
CA ILE A 733 -54.35 3.03 14.03
C ILE A 733 -54.73 1.77 14.84
N THR A 734 -54.11 0.62 14.53
CA THR A 734 -54.41 -0.66 15.18
C THR A 734 -53.09 -1.37 15.56
N ASN A 735 -53.20 -2.50 16.25
CA ASN A 735 -52.05 -3.37 16.43
C ASN A 735 -51.75 -4.16 15.14
N ARG A 736 -50.46 -4.42 14.84
CA ARG A 736 -50.08 -5.26 13.71
C ARG A 736 -50.69 -6.68 13.80
N GLY A 737 -50.80 -7.40 12.69
CA GLY A 737 -51.26 -8.78 12.61
C GLY A 737 -52.78 -8.91 12.65
N GLY A 738 -53.52 -7.82 12.64
CA GLY A 738 -54.98 -7.78 12.55
C GLY A 738 -55.51 -8.01 11.12
N LYS A 739 -56.86 -8.06 10.97
CA LYS A 739 -57.56 -8.26 9.68
C LYS A 739 -57.61 -7.00 8.81
N GLY A 740 -57.21 -5.84 9.37
CA GLY A 740 -57.33 -4.54 8.71
C GLY A 740 -58.75 -4.04 8.56
N VAL A 741 -58.88 -2.83 7.96
CA VAL A 741 -60.16 -2.20 7.64
C VAL A 741 -60.37 -2.21 6.11
N LYS A 742 -61.60 -2.08 5.67
CA LYS A 742 -61.90 -2.03 4.23
C LYS A 742 -61.34 -0.73 3.64
N THR A 743 -60.51 -0.83 2.58
CA THR A 743 -59.95 0.32 1.87
C THR A 743 -60.61 0.60 0.52
N ILE A 744 -61.14 -0.43 -0.11
CA ILE A 744 -61.95 -0.30 -1.35
C ILE A 744 -63.03 -1.42 -1.31
N SER A 745 -64.18 -1.17 -1.93
CA SER A 745 -65.20 -2.19 -2.11
C SER A 745 -64.88 -3.04 -3.35
N ILE A 746 -64.40 -4.27 -3.15
CA ILE A 746 -64.13 -5.25 -4.20
C ILE A 746 -65.44 -5.84 -4.67
N THR A 747 -65.74 -5.70 -5.97
CA THR A 747 -66.91 -6.24 -6.69
C THR A 747 -66.44 -6.76 -8.05
N GLU A 748 -67.27 -7.49 -8.78
CA GLU A 748 -66.97 -7.92 -10.17
C GLU A 748 -66.60 -6.72 -11.06
N LYS A 749 -67.18 -5.56 -10.78
CA LYS A 749 -66.92 -4.30 -11.53
C LYS A 749 -65.54 -3.70 -11.24
N THR A 750 -65.05 -3.76 -10.01
CA THR A 750 -63.76 -3.19 -9.63
C THR A 750 -62.58 -4.13 -9.82
N GLY A 751 -62.83 -5.44 -9.73
CA GLY A 751 -61.71 -6.41 -9.63
C GLY A 751 -60.97 -6.31 -8.29
N SER A 752 -59.91 -7.03 -8.16
CA SER A 752 -59.07 -7.06 -6.95
C SER A 752 -58.25 -5.79 -6.80
N LEU A 753 -57.81 -5.49 -5.57
CA LEU A 753 -56.85 -4.40 -5.32
C LEU A 753 -55.48 -4.73 -5.92
N VAL A 754 -54.84 -3.80 -6.62
CA VAL A 754 -53.52 -3.96 -7.28
C VAL A 754 -52.47 -3.10 -6.63
N SER A 755 -52.81 -1.87 -6.21
CA SER A 755 -51.79 -0.94 -5.67
C SER A 755 -52.32 -0.04 -4.57
N ILE A 756 -51.40 0.33 -3.66
CA ILE A 756 -51.58 1.40 -2.67
C ILE A 756 -50.41 2.35 -2.76
N LYS A 757 -50.66 3.66 -2.76
CA LYS A 757 -49.63 4.71 -2.75
C LYS A 757 -50.00 5.82 -1.78
N ASN A 758 -48.97 6.47 -1.23
CA ASN A 758 -49.11 7.72 -0.49
C ASN A 758 -48.96 8.87 -1.49
N VAL A 759 -49.93 9.77 -1.53
CA VAL A 759 -50.05 10.84 -2.51
C VAL A 759 -50.44 12.17 -1.89
N SER A 760 -50.06 13.27 -2.54
CA SER A 760 -50.43 14.66 -2.25
C SER A 760 -50.93 15.35 -3.52
N ASP A 761 -51.52 16.54 -3.37
CA ASP A 761 -52.17 17.29 -4.48
C ASP A 761 -51.17 17.60 -5.65
N GLY A 762 -49.91 17.78 -5.35
CA GLY A 762 -48.89 18.07 -6.36
C GLY A 762 -48.30 16.84 -7.09
N ASP A 763 -48.78 15.64 -6.83
CA ASP A 763 -48.24 14.42 -7.42
C ASP A 763 -48.98 14.02 -8.71
N ASP A 764 -48.24 13.38 -9.60
CA ASP A 764 -48.76 12.73 -10.78
C ASP A 764 -48.72 11.20 -10.67
N LEU A 765 -49.63 10.57 -11.35
CA LEU A 765 -49.74 9.11 -11.42
C LEU A 765 -49.53 8.58 -12.81
N MET A 766 -48.77 7.50 -12.93
CA MET A 766 -48.71 6.69 -14.13
C MET A 766 -49.39 5.35 -13.88
N ILE A 767 -50.44 5.08 -14.59
CA ILE A 767 -51.19 3.82 -14.52
C ILE A 767 -50.96 3.04 -15.81
N ILE A 768 -50.55 1.77 -15.69
CA ILE A 768 -50.16 0.92 -16.80
C ILE A 768 -50.97 -0.37 -16.77
N ASN A 769 -51.51 -0.75 -17.91
CA ASN A 769 -52.17 -2.02 -18.04
C ASN A 769 -51.21 -3.15 -18.53
N LYS A 770 -51.67 -4.41 -18.54
CA LYS A 770 -50.89 -5.55 -19.00
C LYS A 770 -50.56 -5.54 -20.50
N SER A 771 -51.31 -4.82 -21.27
CA SER A 771 -51.03 -4.64 -22.70
C SER A 771 -50.04 -3.52 -23.01
N GLY A 772 -49.48 -2.85 -21.97
CA GLY A 772 -48.46 -1.81 -22.13
C GLY A 772 -49.00 -0.40 -22.40
N ILE A 773 -50.30 -0.16 -22.28
CA ILE A 773 -50.86 1.17 -22.45
C ILE A 773 -50.68 1.90 -21.11
N ALA A 774 -50.03 3.06 -21.10
CA ALA A 774 -49.85 3.92 -19.97
C ALA A 774 -50.71 5.19 -20.09
N ILE A 775 -51.24 5.61 -18.96
CA ILE A 775 -51.94 6.89 -18.82
C ILE A 775 -51.32 7.69 -17.66
N ARG A 776 -51.08 8.97 -17.86
CA ARG A 776 -50.63 9.91 -16.83
C ARG A 776 -51.83 10.78 -16.42
N MET A 777 -51.99 11.02 -15.11
CA MET A 777 -53.03 11.87 -14.56
C MET A 777 -52.54 12.56 -13.29
N GLU A 778 -53.02 13.78 -13.02
CA GLU A 778 -52.73 14.51 -11.79
C GLU A 778 -53.55 13.96 -10.63
N VAL A 779 -52.95 13.91 -9.42
CA VAL A 779 -53.65 13.48 -8.20
C VAL A 779 -54.71 14.50 -7.79
N SER A 780 -54.51 15.80 -8.08
CA SER A 780 -55.43 16.89 -7.85
C SER A 780 -56.80 16.67 -8.52
N ASP A 781 -56.84 15.97 -9.66
CA ASP A 781 -58.10 15.62 -10.36
C ASP A 781 -58.95 14.59 -9.61
N LEU A 782 -58.36 13.92 -8.62
CA LEU A 782 -59.05 12.91 -7.80
C LEU A 782 -59.61 13.51 -6.52
N ARG A 783 -60.93 13.58 -6.43
CA ARG A 783 -61.58 14.00 -5.19
C ARG A 783 -61.34 13.00 -4.05
N VAL A 784 -61.13 13.50 -2.84
CA VAL A 784 -61.04 12.69 -1.62
C VAL A 784 -62.38 11.98 -1.35
N MET A 785 -62.35 10.67 -1.12
CA MET A 785 -63.55 9.85 -0.93
C MET A 785 -63.40 8.94 0.30
N GLY A 786 -64.50 8.64 0.97
CA GLY A 786 -64.49 7.72 2.11
C GLY A 786 -63.93 6.32 1.76
N ARG A 787 -63.13 5.71 2.65
CA ARG A 787 -62.36 4.48 2.46
C ARG A 787 -63.16 3.23 2.02
N ALA A 788 -64.46 3.15 2.27
CA ALA A 788 -65.29 1.96 1.99
C ALA A 788 -66.02 2.03 0.63
N THR A 789 -65.84 3.07 -0.15
CA THR A 789 -66.48 3.24 -1.47
C THR A 789 -65.80 2.40 -2.55
N GLN A 790 -66.44 2.26 -3.72
CA GLN A 790 -65.89 1.56 -4.90
C GLN A 790 -64.83 2.37 -5.66
N GLY A 791 -64.74 3.70 -5.40
CA GLY A 791 -63.93 4.60 -6.20
C GLY A 791 -64.56 5.03 -7.53
N VAL A 792 -63.79 5.74 -8.31
CA VAL A 792 -64.13 6.20 -9.68
C VAL A 792 -63.29 5.47 -10.70
N LYS A 793 -63.70 5.47 -11.94
CA LYS A 793 -62.97 4.86 -13.03
C LYS A 793 -61.80 5.79 -13.43
N LEU A 794 -60.58 5.38 -13.23
CA LEU A 794 -59.33 6.13 -13.56
C LEU A 794 -58.91 5.95 -15.03
N ILE A 795 -59.12 4.74 -15.57
CA ILE A 795 -58.76 4.42 -16.93
C ILE A 795 -59.80 3.49 -17.56
N ASN A 796 -60.08 3.67 -18.83
CA ASN A 796 -60.93 2.77 -19.60
C ASN A 796 -60.09 1.61 -20.14
N ILE A 797 -60.34 0.41 -19.58
CA ILE A 797 -59.63 -0.82 -19.94
C ILE A 797 -60.55 -1.64 -20.86
N LYS A 798 -59.98 -2.27 -21.90
CA LYS A 798 -60.70 -3.20 -22.77
C LYS A 798 -61.01 -4.52 -22.03
N ASP A 799 -62.11 -5.21 -22.42
CA ASP A 799 -62.67 -6.35 -21.67
C ASP A 799 -61.75 -7.56 -21.40
N SER A 800 -60.51 -7.59 -21.94
CA SER A 800 -59.54 -8.65 -21.69
C SER A 800 -58.25 -8.19 -21.04
N ASP A 801 -58.21 -6.93 -20.58
CA ASP A 801 -56.99 -6.35 -20.02
C ASP A 801 -57.19 -5.98 -18.55
N SER A 802 -56.08 -5.73 -17.84
CA SER A 802 -56.11 -5.34 -16.40
C SER A 802 -54.93 -4.43 -16.05
N ILE A 803 -55.03 -3.71 -14.96
CA ILE A 803 -53.92 -2.89 -14.46
C ILE A 803 -52.76 -3.78 -14.06
N ALA A 804 -51.55 -3.47 -14.57
CA ALA A 804 -50.29 -4.15 -14.27
C ALA A 804 -49.53 -3.43 -13.14
N ALA A 805 -49.41 -2.09 -13.21
CA ALA A 805 -48.64 -1.30 -12.26
C ALA A 805 -49.23 0.11 -12.10
N VAL A 806 -48.98 0.72 -10.94
CA VAL A 806 -49.27 2.11 -10.65
C VAL A 806 -48.05 2.73 -10.00
N ALA A 807 -47.44 3.70 -10.63
CA ALA A 807 -46.28 4.43 -10.16
C ALA A 807 -46.71 5.88 -9.81
N LYS A 808 -46.11 6.44 -8.75
CA LYS A 808 -46.13 7.85 -8.49
C LYS A 808 -45.02 8.48 -9.33
N VAL A 809 -45.32 9.41 -10.17
CA VAL A 809 -44.35 10.21 -10.88
C VAL A 809 -43.90 11.30 -9.93
N VAL A 810 -42.66 11.20 -9.48
CA VAL A 810 -42.05 12.26 -8.71
C VAL A 810 -41.54 13.28 -9.71
N LEU A 811 -42.31 14.33 -9.94
CA LEU A 811 -41.99 15.51 -10.76
C LEU A 811 -41.57 15.23 -12.20
N ASP A 812 -42.02 16.03 -13.15
CA ASP A 812 -41.40 16.11 -14.45
C ASP A 812 -39.92 16.47 -14.27
N GLU A 813 -39.09 15.96 -15.20
CA GLU A 813 -37.68 16.34 -15.27
C GLU A 813 -37.47 17.86 -15.36
N ASP A 814 -38.54 18.64 -15.58
CA ASP A 814 -38.56 20.11 -15.64
C ASP A 814 -38.83 20.79 -14.24
N ASP A 815 -39.31 20.05 -13.24
CA ASP A 815 -39.68 20.58 -11.92
C ASP A 815 -38.62 20.37 -10.81
N VAL A 816 -37.46 19.87 -11.16
CA VAL A 816 -36.30 19.64 -10.23
C VAL A 816 -35.76 20.96 -9.64
N GLN A 817 -36.23 22.11 -10.12
CA GLN A 817 -35.84 23.43 -9.62
C GLN A 817 -36.31 23.78 -8.21
N ASP A 818 -37.45 23.21 -7.76
CA ASP A 818 -37.98 23.54 -6.44
C ASP A 818 -37.31 22.73 -5.29
N ILE A 819 -36.51 21.73 -5.61
CA ILE A 819 -35.84 20.90 -4.59
C ILE A 819 -34.69 21.65 -3.91
N ASP A 820 -34.04 22.58 -4.56
CA ASP A 820 -33.00 23.43 -3.95
C ASP A 820 -33.55 24.47 -2.96
N SER A 821 -34.87 24.72 -2.98
CA SER A 821 -35.53 25.66 -2.05
C SER A 821 -36.06 24.99 -0.77
N ILE A 822 -36.08 23.67 -0.71
CA ILE A 822 -36.65 22.92 0.44
C ILE A 822 -35.58 22.51 1.48
N GLU A 823 -34.26 22.53 1.12
CA GLU A 823 -33.16 22.11 2.01
C GLU A 823 -32.37 23.25 2.67
N VAL A 824 -32.84 24.49 2.66
CA VAL A 824 -32.25 25.55 3.46
C VAL A 824 -33.18 25.86 4.66
N ILE A 825 -33.36 24.90 5.55
CA ILE A 825 -33.56 25.17 6.95
C ILE A 825 -32.27 24.75 7.65
N GLU A 826 -31.32 25.67 7.69
CA GLU A 826 -30.22 25.64 8.63
C GLU A 826 -30.81 25.73 10.02
N GLU A 827 -30.53 24.75 10.87
CA GLU A 827 -30.68 24.87 12.30
C GLU A 827 -29.76 25.99 12.80
N GLU A 828 -30.38 27.06 13.40
CA GLU A 828 -29.69 27.94 14.35
C GLU A 828 -29.38 27.21 15.66
#